data_56b46872d48cb433cee30e3374dd783f
#
_entry.id   56b46872d48cb433cee30e3374dd783f
#
_cell.length_a   1.000
_cell.length_b   1.000
_cell.length_c   1.000
_cell.angle_alpha   90.00
_cell.angle_beta   90.00
_cell.angle_gamma   90.00
#
_symmetry.space_group_name_H-M   'P 1'
#
loop_
_entity.id
_entity.type
_entity.pdbx_description
1 polymer ?
#
loop_
_entity_poly.entity_id
_entity_poly.type
_entity_poly.pdbx_seq_one_letter_code
_entity_poly.pdbx_strand_id
1 'polypeptide(L)'
;SARGLPLLLSSLATSPLPPATRPVAGICRPFRFPLPFPNRPTTSSFPPSSCPPQSPTRHPHLTLLPISPPPSSHPARAGAMLPSSPAPRFLLLAVVLSCAASSVSCSGRQFGHLDRVRELQQRDRRPPAEQVDAAVGLLARLLPSHSASFEFGVISTEQCGGKACFIIKNHPLSDGEGTPEILILGVSGVEISAGLHWYLKHYCAAHISWAKTGGAQLSSVPSPGSLPRVPAGGILIQRPVDWSYYQNAVTSSYSFAWYDWERWEKEIDWMALQGINLPLAFTGQETIWQKVFQRYNISKSDLDDFFGGPAFLSWSRMANMHGWGGPLPQTWLDDQLNLQKKILSRMYAFGMSPVLPAFSGNIPAALKSKFPSARVTHLGDWFTVDSNPRWCCTYLLDASDPLFIEIGKLFIEEQIKEYGRTSHVYNCDTFDENTPPLSDPNYISSLGAATFRGMQSGDDDAIWLMQGWLFTYDPFWEPPQMKALLHSVPVGRMIVLDLYAEVKPVWINSDQFYGVPYIWCMLHNFAADFEMYGVLDAVASGPIDARLSENSTMVGVGMSMEGIEQNPIVYDLMSEMAFHHRQVDLQVWVETYPTRRYGKSVTGLQNAWRILHQTLYNCTDGKNDKNRDVIVAFPDVEPFVIQTPGLYMGTSNISSPMSSKNYVVKDASNDAYEQPHIWYDTIAVIHALELFLEHGDEVSDSSTFRYDLVDLTRQALAKYANQIFVKIIQSYKSNNISQVTTLSERFLNLVNDLDMLLASHEGFLLGPWLESAKGLARDQEQEKQYEWNARTQITMWFDNTETKASLLRDYANKYWSGLLRDYYGPRAAIYFKYLISSLEKNEPFALVEWRREWISLTNNWQNDRKVFPTTATGDALHISRSLYVKYLLDAGSLQVEGLDGSLWMPASL
;
A
#
# COMPACT_ATOMS: atom_id res chain seq x y z
N SER A 1 24.55 -46.87 26.12
CA SER A 1 23.85 -48.08 26.58
C SER A 1 22.38 -47.91 26.32
N ALA A 2 21.76 -48.42 25.28
CA ALA A 2 21.53 -49.78 24.83
C ALA A 2 20.29 -50.42 25.47
N ARG A 3 19.38 -50.88 24.59
CA ARG A 3 18.30 -51.91 24.71
C ARG A 3 16.96 -51.40 25.16
N GLY A 4 15.83 -51.80 24.59
CA GLY A 4 15.54 -52.76 23.52
C GLY A 4 14.02 -52.79 23.33
N LEU A 5 13.57 -53.10 22.14
CA LEU A 5 12.22 -53.56 21.78
C LEU A 5 11.89 -54.92 22.41
N PRO A 6 10.59 -55.35 22.48
CA PRO A 6 10.10 -56.16 21.38
C PRO A 6 8.62 -55.92 20.95
N LEU A 7 8.45 -56.26 19.69
CA LEU A 7 7.23 -56.63 18.98
C LEU A 7 6.30 -57.60 19.68
N LEU A 8 4.98 -57.52 19.41
CA LEU A 8 4.14 -58.72 19.14
C LEU A 8 2.91 -58.34 18.30
N LEU A 9 2.69 -59.17 17.34
CA LEU A 9 1.68 -59.26 16.28
C LEU A 9 0.35 -59.86 16.80
N SER A 10 -0.61 -59.74 15.89
CA SER A 10 -1.80 -60.57 15.63
C SER A 10 -3.12 -59.94 16.10
N SER A 11 -4.26 -60.01 15.43
CA SER A 11 -4.68 -60.78 14.22
C SER A 11 -6.03 -60.20 13.74
N LEU A 12 -6.23 -60.27 12.45
CA LEU A 12 -7.42 -60.43 11.62
C LEU A 12 -8.75 -60.79 12.29
N ALA A 13 -9.85 -60.12 11.89
CA ALA A 13 -11.10 -60.77 11.53
C ALA A 13 -11.97 -59.90 10.61
N THR A 14 -12.37 -60.49 9.55
CA THR A 14 -13.18 -60.22 8.35
C THR A 14 -14.66 -59.90 8.63
N SER A 15 -15.24 -58.93 7.88
CA SER A 15 -16.51 -58.82 7.13
C SER A 15 -17.78 -59.53 7.59
N PRO A 16 -19.05 -59.11 7.19
CA PRO A 16 -19.43 -58.70 5.84
C PRO A 16 -20.55 -57.62 5.74
N LEU A 17 -20.68 -57.01 4.56
CA LEU A 17 -21.88 -56.37 4.02
C LEU A 17 -22.98 -57.39 3.69
N PRO A 18 -24.30 -57.04 3.70
CA PRO A 18 -25.07 -56.81 2.47
C PRO A 18 -26.32 -55.87 2.69
N PRO A 19 -27.22 -55.71 1.69
CA PRO A 19 -27.13 -55.37 0.29
C PRO A 19 -28.04 -54.17 -0.10
N ALA A 20 -27.84 -53.69 -1.33
CA ALA A 20 -28.65 -52.71 -2.05
C ALA A 20 -30.07 -53.16 -2.37
N THR A 21 -31.04 -52.26 -2.30
CA THR A 21 -32.28 -52.33 -3.05
C THR A 21 -32.62 -50.98 -3.73
N ARG A 22 -32.74 -51.04 -5.05
CA ARG A 22 -33.46 -50.11 -5.95
C ARG A 22 -34.77 -50.76 -6.34
N PRO A 23 -35.63 -50.11 -7.16
CA PRO A 23 -36.22 -48.77 -7.12
C PRO A 23 -37.77 -48.80 -7.18
N VAL A 24 -38.42 -47.66 -7.00
CA VAL A 24 -39.77 -47.51 -7.60
C VAL A 24 -39.87 -46.10 -8.21
N ALA A 25 -40.17 -46.04 -9.51
CA ALA A 25 -40.50 -44.89 -10.29
C ALA A 25 -41.93 -44.38 -9.95
N GLY A 26 -42.06 -43.07 -9.86
CA GLY A 26 -43.34 -42.39 -9.78
C GLY A 26 -43.31 -41.15 -10.70
N ILE A 27 -43.96 -41.28 -11.81
CA ILE A 27 -44.25 -40.30 -12.84
C ILE A 27 -45.29 -39.32 -12.29
N CYS A 28 -45.06 -38.00 -12.38
CA CYS A 28 -46.15 -37.04 -12.67
C CYS A 28 -45.62 -35.82 -13.43
N ARG A 29 -46.31 -35.51 -14.48
CA ARG A 29 -46.13 -34.52 -15.51
C ARG A 29 -46.55 -33.09 -15.06
N PRO A 30 -46.23 -32.07 -15.87
CA PRO A 30 -46.21 -30.66 -15.48
C PRO A 30 -47.57 -29.97 -15.64
N PHE A 31 -47.79 -28.95 -14.79
CA PHE A 31 -48.88 -28.02 -15.02
C PHE A 31 -48.39 -26.74 -15.69
N ARG A 32 -49.03 -26.40 -16.78
CA ARG A 32 -48.92 -25.17 -17.57
C ARG A 32 -50.05 -24.21 -17.20
N PHE A 33 -49.72 -22.92 -17.03
CA PHE A 33 -50.37 -21.68 -17.44
C PHE A 33 -51.76 -21.32 -16.85
N PRO A 34 -52.21 -20.02 -16.86
CA PRO A 34 -51.85 -18.95 -17.83
C PRO A 34 -51.61 -17.53 -17.24
N LEU A 35 -50.97 -16.73 -18.07
CA LEU A 35 -51.02 -15.26 -18.05
C LEU A 35 -52.44 -14.74 -18.36
N PRO A 36 -52.76 -13.45 -18.01
CA PRO A 36 -53.02 -12.56 -19.12
C PRO A 36 -52.42 -11.14 -18.99
N PHE A 37 -51.90 -10.70 -20.12
CA PHE A 37 -51.90 -9.25 -20.46
C PHE A 37 -53.33 -8.77 -20.74
N PRO A 38 -53.63 -7.43 -20.57
CA PRO A 38 -53.89 -6.68 -21.82
C PRO A 38 -53.37 -5.22 -21.83
N ASN A 39 -52.91 -4.84 -23.04
CA ASN A 39 -53.20 -3.68 -23.86
C ASN A 39 -52.97 -2.25 -23.37
N ARG A 40 -52.16 -1.59 -24.18
CA ARG A 40 -52.17 -0.15 -24.48
C ARG A 40 -53.52 0.32 -25.11
N PRO A 41 -53.85 1.63 -25.03
CA PRO A 41 -53.75 2.45 -26.24
C PRO A 41 -53.16 3.87 -26.02
N THR A 42 -52.31 4.28 -26.90
CA THR A 42 -52.39 5.23 -28.06
C THR A 42 -52.74 6.68 -27.78
N THR A 43 -51.79 7.54 -28.15
CA THR A 43 -51.90 8.83 -28.88
C THR A 43 -52.52 10.07 -28.26
N SER A 44 -51.70 11.15 -28.19
CA SER A 44 -51.94 12.45 -28.87
C SER A 44 -50.77 13.40 -28.56
N SER A 45 -49.97 13.71 -29.52
CA SER A 45 -49.95 14.88 -30.40
C SER A 45 -49.46 16.18 -29.78
N PHE A 46 -48.31 16.58 -30.36
CA PHE A 46 -47.64 17.90 -30.32
C PHE A 46 -48.54 19.09 -30.66
N PRO A 47 -48.11 20.37 -30.47
CA PRO A 47 -47.04 20.93 -31.28
C PRO A 47 -46.06 21.94 -30.55
N PRO A 48 -45.05 22.45 -31.30
CA PRO A 48 -43.91 23.15 -30.78
C PRO A 48 -44.00 24.69 -30.86
N SER A 49 -43.21 25.40 -30.09
CA SER A 49 -42.97 26.84 -30.40
C SER A 49 -41.48 27.17 -30.26
N SER A 50 -40.93 27.38 -31.34
CA SER A 50 -39.97 28.28 -31.98
C SER A 50 -39.12 29.19 -31.12
N CYS A 51 -37.80 29.09 -31.42
CA CYS A 51 -36.79 30.13 -31.26
C CYS A 51 -37.06 31.38 -32.13
N PRO A 52 -36.45 32.51 -31.89
CA PRO A 52 -35.34 32.86 -32.73
C PRO A 52 -34.12 33.54 -32.04
N PRO A 53 -33.01 33.70 -32.79
CA PRO A 53 -31.70 34.04 -32.31
C PRO A 53 -31.36 35.53 -32.39
N GLN A 54 -30.44 36.00 -31.57
CA GLN A 54 -29.69 37.25 -31.88
C GLN A 54 -28.26 37.15 -31.49
N SER A 55 -27.41 37.36 -32.45
CA SER A 55 -25.98 37.74 -32.37
C SER A 55 -25.83 39.17 -32.92
N PRO A 56 -24.62 39.73 -33.02
CA PRO A 56 -23.61 40.09 -32.01
C PRO A 56 -23.26 41.59 -32.04
N THR A 57 -22.63 42.14 -31.06
CA THR A 57 -21.98 43.46 -31.17
C THR A 57 -20.53 43.45 -30.64
N ARG A 58 -19.72 44.03 -31.47
CA ARG A 58 -18.28 44.21 -31.61
C ARG A 58 -17.56 44.87 -30.43
N HIS A 59 -16.26 44.44 -30.37
CA HIS A 59 -15.12 45.03 -29.68
C HIS A 59 -14.96 46.56 -29.83
N PRO A 60 -14.11 47.19 -28.95
CA PRO A 60 -12.81 47.57 -29.55
C PRO A 60 -11.59 47.20 -28.69
N HIS A 61 -10.51 46.95 -29.46
CA HIS A 61 -9.14 46.80 -29.07
C HIS A 61 -8.55 47.94 -28.24
N LEU A 62 -7.68 47.60 -27.30
CA LEU A 62 -6.57 48.50 -26.89
C LEU A 62 -5.28 47.69 -26.74
N THR A 63 -4.29 48.29 -27.43
CA THR A 63 -2.98 47.76 -27.78
C THR A 63 -2.01 47.75 -26.59
N LEU A 64 -1.25 46.68 -26.45
CA LEU A 64 -0.07 46.59 -25.58
C LEU A 64 1.14 47.25 -26.28
N LEU A 65 1.97 47.93 -25.51
CA LEU A 65 3.40 48.16 -25.81
C LEU A 65 4.22 47.94 -24.52
N PRO A 66 5.46 47.44 -24.67
CA PRO A 66 6.26 46.89 -23.59
C PRO A 66 7.20 47.92 -22.96
N ILE A 67 7.53 47.75 -21.68
CA ILE A 67 8.55 48.55 -21.00
C ILE A 67 9.64 47.62 -20.49
N SER A 68 10.85 47.86 -20.97
CA SER A 68 12.11 47.23 -20.56
C SER A 68 12.75 47.97 -19.37
N PRO A 69 13.67 47.36 -18.62
CA PRO A 69 14.23 47.89 -17.38
C PRO A 69 15.43 48.83 -17.62
N PRO A 70 15.74 49.70 -16.65
CA PRO A 70 16.96 50.55 -16.73
C PRO A 70 18.13 49.97 -15.91
N PRO A 71 19.37 50.45 -16.22
CA PRO A 71 20.60 49.81 -15.78
C PRO A 71 21.24 50.45 -14.53
N SER A 72 22.22 49.73 -14.02
CA SER A 72 23.12 50.02 -12.92
C SER A 72 24.05 51.20 -13.16
N SER A 73 24.38 52.04 -12.12
CA SER A 73 25.70 52.65 -12.02
C SER A 73 25.99 53.23 -10.62
N HIS A 74 27.10 52.83 -10.01
CA HIS A 74 27.86 53.61 -9.00
C HIS A 74 28.74 54.66 -9.67
N PRO A 75 29.48 55.58 -8.98
CA PRO A 75 29.79 55.74 -7.54
C PRO A 75 29.98 57.26 -7.07
N ALA A 76 30.43 57.37 -5.80
CA ALA A 76 31.38 58.32 -5.27
C ALA A 76 30.95 59.55 -4.38
N ARG A 77 31.40 59.47 -3.12
CA ARG A 77 32.15 60.39 -2.26
C ARG A 77 31.72 61.84 -2.02
N ALA A 78 31.87 62.13 -0.74
CA ALA A 78 32.24 63.29 0.05
C ALA A 78 31.10 63.93 0.85
N GLY A 79 31.12 64.03 2.12
CA GLY A 79 32.08 64.65 3.03
C GLY A 79 31.47 65.83 3.71
N ALA A 80 31.39 65.85 5.02
CA ALA A 80 31.50 66.99 5.92
C ALA A 80 30.51 67.06 7.11
N MET A 81 31.09 66.92 8.28
CA MET A 81 31.02 67.64 9.53
C MET A 81 29.66 68.02 10.24
N LEU A 82 29.67 67.60 11.45
CA LEU A 82 28.91 67.84 12.68
C LEU A 82 28.47 69.30 12.95
N PRO A 83 27.46 69.58 13.84
CA PRO A 83 27.72 69.43 15.27
C PRO A 83 26.56 68.90 16.17
N SER A 84 26.98 68.55 17.33
CA SER A 84 26.44 68.02 18.54
C SER A 84 25.22 68.71 19.19
N SER A 85 24.32 67.91 19.77
CA SER A 85 23.96 67.98 21.20
C SER A 85 22.94 66.90 21.60
N PRO A 86 22.68 66.66 22.89
CA PRO A 86 22.44 65.29 23.45
C PRO A 86 21.02 64.99 23.97
N ALA A 87 20.82 63.65 24.07
CA ALA A 87 19.82 62.92 24.85
C ALA A 87 18.46 62.61 24.18
N PRO A 88 17.75 61.48 24.50
CA PRO A 88 18.03 60.58 25.63
C PRO A 88 18.18 59.09 25.27
N ARG A 89 19.09 58.44 25.93
CA ARG A 89 19.43 56.99 25.82
C ARG A 89 18.38 56.00 26.37
N PHE A 90 17.17 56.37 26.69
CA PHE A 90 16.19 55.49 27.31
C PHE A 90 15.13 54.92 26.38
N LEU A 91 15.02 55.37 25.11
CA LEU A 91 14.03 54.84 24.18
C LEU A 91 14.56 53.68 23.32
N LEU A 92 15.88 53.55 23.19
CA LEU A 92 16.47 52.46 22.36
C LEU A 92 16.51 51.10 23.08
N LEU A 93 16.52 51.12 24.45
CA LEU A 93 16.50 49.85 25.20
C LEU A 93 15.13 49.18 25.21
N ALA A 94 14.04 49.93 25.14
CA ALA A 94 12.67 49.42 25.08
C ALA A 94 12.33 48.83 23.69
N VAL A 95 12.88 49.37 22.62
CA VAL A 95 12.66 48.83 21.25
C VAL A 95 13.52 47.60 21.01
N VAL A 96 14.75 47.52 21.54
CA VAL A 96 15.60 46.33 21.43
C VAL A 96 15.09 45.20 22.34
N LEU A 97 14.49 45.49 23.48
CA LEU A 97 13.83 44.50 24.33
C LEU A 97 12.46 44.08 23.78
N SER A 98 11.74 44.91 23.02
CA SER A 98 10.55 44.49 22.27
C SER A 98 10.87 43.66 21.02
N CYS A 99 12.02 43.89 20.36
CA CYS A 99 12.44 43.07 19.24
C CYS A 99 13.13 41.76 19.67
N ALA A 100 13.67 41.70 20.87
CA ALA A 100 14.21 40.44 21.42
C ALA A 100 13.15 39.56 22.10
N ALA A 101 11.92 40.08 22.32
CA ALA A 101 10.77 39.29 22.81
C ALA A 101 9.84 38.80 21.68
N SER A 102 10.16 39.09 20.42
CA SER A 102 9.45 38.56 19.24
C SER A 102 10.30 37.55 18.48
N SER A 103 11.02 36.68 19.18
CA SER A 103 11.20 35.33 18.72
C SER A 103 9.83 34.68 18.86
N VAL A 104 8.94 34.90 17.89
CA VAL A 104 7.76 34.11 17.68
C VAL A 104 8.28 32.72 17.48
N SER A 105 8.25 31.87 18.50
CA SER A 105 8.19 30.48 18.35
C SER A 105 7.04 30.24 17.35
N CYS A 106 7.26 29.61 16.21
CA CYS A 106 6.24 28.90 15.49
C CYS A 106 5.69 27.84 16.47
N SER A 107 4.82 28.24 17.39
CA SER A 107 3.99 27.31 18.11
C SER A 107 2.98 26.82 17.09
N GLY A 108 3.17 25.60 16.59
CA GLY A 108 2.12 24.89 15.86
C GLY A 108 0.81 25.04 16.64
N ARG A 109 -0.32 25.12 15.94
CA ARG A 109 -1.64 25.18 16.58
C ARG A 109 -1.74 24.09 17.62
N GLN A 110 -1.98 24.45 18.88
CA GLN A 110 -2.24 23.47 19.93
C GLN A 110 -3.67 22.95 19.77
N PHE A 111 -3.80 21.62 19.62
CA PHE A 111 -5.08 20.93 19.56
C PHE A 111 -5.35 20.31 20.95
N GLY A 112 -6.04 21.00 21.84
CA GLY A 112 -6.20 20.58 23.23
C GLY A 112 -6.73 19.16 23.45
N HIS A 113 -7.55 18.64 22.52
CA HIS A 113 -8.00 17.23 22.60
C HIS A 113 -6.88 16.24 22.25
N LEU A 114 -6.07 16.52 21.23
CA LEU A 114 -4.91 15.70 20.90
C LEU A 114 -3.86 15.73 22.02
N ASP A 115 -3.63 16.93 22.61
CA ASP A 115 -2.73 17.08 23.74
C ASP A 115 -3.19 16.22 24.92
N ARG A 116 -4.49 16.27 25.26
CA ARG A 116 -5.08 15.42 26.30
C ARG A 116 -4.89 13.92 26.00
N VAL A 117 -5.15 13.48 24.79
CA VAL A 117 -4.98 12.05 24.43
C VAL A 117 -3.50 11.64 24.52
N ARG A 118 -2.57 12.51 24.10
CA ARG A 118 -1.13 12.26 24.28
C ARG A 118 -0.75 12.14 25.76
N GLU A 119 -1.30 13.00 26.63
CA GLU A 119 -1.09 12.90 28.08
C GLU A 119 -1.64 11.58 28.63
N LEU A 120 -2.85 11.15 28.23
CA LEU A 120 -3.42 9.87 28.61
C LEU A 120 -2.54 8.70 28.14
N GLN A 121 -2.12 8.70 26.88
CA GLN A 121 -1.25 7.67 26.34
C GLN A 121 0.11 7.63 27.06
N GLN A 122 0.68 8.80 27.41
CA GLN A 122 1.93 8.88 28.17
C GLN A 122 1.75 8.34 29.59
N ARG A 123 0.66 8.70 30.28
CA ARG A 123 0.34 8.21 31.64
C ARG A 123 0.16 6.70 31.66
N ASP A 124 -0.50 6.16 30.61
CA ASP A 124 -0.88 4.75 30.52
C ASP A 124 0.20 3.90 29.79
N ARG A 125 1.36 4.46 29.48
CA ARG A 125 2.52 3.73 28.95
C ARG A 125 2.96 2.62 29.91
N ARG A 126 3.47 1.53 29.34
CA ARG A 126 4.15 0.51 30.14
C ARG A 126 5.31 1.09 30.91
N PRO A 127 5.63 0.56 32.09
CA PRO A 127 6.76 1.01 32.90
C PRO A 127 8.06 1.12 32.09
N PRO A 128 8.97 2.05 32.40
CA PRO A 128 10.24 2.20 31.69
C PRO A 128 11.03 0.91 31.53
N ALA A 129 11.05 0.04 32.55
CA ALA A 129 11.75 -1.24 32.50
C ALA A 129 11.16 -2.17 31.41
N GLU A 130 9.83 -2.30 31.29
CA GLU A 130 9.21 -3.11 30.24
C GLU A 130 9.51 -2.58 28.83
N GLN A 131 9.62 -1.25 28.65
CA GLN A 131 9.97 -0.63 27.37
C GLN A 131 11.43 -0.89 27.01
N VAL A 132 12.34 -0.84 27.99
CA VAL A 132 13.75 -1.22 27.83
C VAL A 132 13.85 -2.72 27.51
N ASP A 133 13.14 -3.59 28.22
CA ASP A 133 13.12 -5.03 27.96
C ASP A 133 12.62 -5.34 26.54
N ALA A 134 11.65 -4.60 26.04
CA ALA A 134 11.18 -4.73 24.65
C ALA A 134 12.29 -4.42 23.64
N ALA A 135 13.08 -3.35 23.85
CA ALA A 135 14.20 -2.97 23.00
C ALA A 135 15.38 -3.94 23.12
N VAL A 136 15.69 -4.44 24.33
CA VAL A 136 16.70 -5.50 24.55
C VAL A 136 16.30 -6.77 23.82
N GLY A 137 15.05 -7.19 23.93
CA GLY A 137 14.52 -8.37 23.23
C GLY A 137 14.57 -8.22 21.71
N LEU A 138 14.30 -7.03 21.17
CA LEU A 138 14.46 -6.71 19.75
C LEU A 138 15.94 -6.84 19.32
N LEU A 139 16.87 -6.23 20.05
CA LEU A 139 18.30 -6.34 19.76
C LEU A 139 18.76 -7.81 19.78
N ALA A 140 18.32 -8.58 20.75
CA ALA A 140 18.67 -10.00 20.85
C ALA A 140 18.17 -10.85 19.67
N ARG A 141 17.04 -10.48 19.06
CA ARG A 141 16.54 -11.13 17.83
C ARG A 141 17.26 -10.64 16.58
N LEU A 142 17.56 -9.34 16.50
CA LEU A 142 18.15 -8.70 15.32
C LEU A 142 19.66 -8.98 15.23
N LEU A 143 20.38 -8.81 16.34
CA LEU A 143 21.86 -8.84 16.39
C LEU A 143 22.34 -9.47 17.71
N PRO A 144 22.11 -10.78 17.91
CA PRO A 144 22.32 -11.46 19.20
C PRO A 144 23.75 -11.36 19.73
N SER A 145 24.76 -11.34 18.85
CA SER A 145 26.18 -11.22 19.21
C SER A 145 26.54 -9.89 19.90
N HIS A 146 25.73 -8.85 19.72
CA HIS A 146 25.95 -7.51 20.25
C HIS A 146 25.01 -7.14 21.41
N SER A 147 24.30 -8.12 21.97
CA SER A 147 23.36 -7.86 23.09
C SER A 147 24.04 -7.17 24.30
N ALA A 148 25.30 -7.43 24.54
CA ALA A 148 26.08 -6.80 25.61
C ALA A 148 26.74 -5.45 25.23
N SER A 149 26.79 -5.13 23.91
CA SER A 149 27.45 -3.92 23.42
C SER A 149 26.62 -2.64 23.59
N PHE A 150 25.30 -2.80 23.85
CA PHE A 150 24.37 -1.68 23.98
C PHE A 150 23.71 -1.65 25.36
N GLU A 151 23.57 -0.44 25.90
CA GLU A 151 22.72 -0.16 27.05
C GLU A 151 21.57 0.77 26.63
N PHE A 152 20.37 0.51 27.14
CA PHE A 152 19.17 1.26 26.82
C PHE A 152 18.55 1.92 28.06
N GLY A 153 17.92 3.09 27.85
CA GLY A 153 17.25 3.78 28.95
C GLY A 153 16.10 4.66 28.45
N VAL A 154 15.03 4.75 29.26
CA VAL A 154 13.93 5.68 29.03
C VAL A 154 14.24 7.02 29.69
N ILE A 155 14.04 8.11 28.97
CA ILE A 155 14.22 9.49 29.43
C ILE A 155 12.93 10.29 29.31
N SER A 156 12.88 11.45 29.99
CA SER A 156 11.75 12.34 29.85
C SER A 156 11.89 13.28 28.65
N THR A 157 10.75 13.79 28.14
CA THR A 157 10.71 14.74 27.02
C THR A 157 11.40 16.07 27.35
N GLU A 158 11.51 16.47 28.64
CA GLU A 158 12.22 17.69 29.08
C GLU A 158 13.70 17.64 28.67
N GLN A 159 14.33 16.46 28.69
CA GLN A 159 15.70 16.28 28.23
C GLN A 159 15.88 16.51 26.74
N CYS A 160 14.77 16.56 26.01
CA CYS A 160 14.66 16.75 24.55
C CYS A 160 13.99 18.11 24.20
N GLY A 161 13.91 19.03 25.11
CA GLY A 161 13.24 20.31 24.85
C GLY A 161 11.73 20.21 24.66
N GLY A 162 11.09 19.25 25.32
CA GLY A 162 9.64 19.04 25.31
C GLY A 162 9.13 18.21 24.09
N LYS A 163 10.01 17.61 23.28
CA LYS A 163 9.66 16.77 22.12
C LYS A 163 10.08 15.32 22.32
N ALA A 164 9.49 14.42 21.54
CA ALA A 164 9.99 13.06 21.46
C ALA A 164 11.39 13.04 20.82
N CYS A 165 12.29 12.20 21.32
CA CYS A 165 13.65 12.08 20.82
C CYS A 165 14.31 10.77 21.22
N PHE A 166 15.47 10.51 20.62
CA PHE A 166 16.49 9.62 21.16
C PHE A 166 17.86 10.31 21.25
N ILE A 167 18.71 9.81 22.17
CA ILE A 167 20.07 10.30 22.38
C ILE A 167 21.00 9.09 22.29
N ILE A 168 22.06 9.19 21.48
CA ILE A 168 23.09 8.15 21.32
C ILE A 168 24.40 8.69 21.92
N LYS A 169 25.02 7.94 22.81
CA LYS A 169 26.28 8.31 23.49
C LYS A 169 27.25 7.13 23.52
N ASN A 170 28.53 7.43 23.59
CA ASN A 170 29.51 6.43 23.96
C ASN A 170 29.30 6.07 25.43
N HIS A 171 29.31 4.78 25.74
CA HIS A 171 29.19 4.33 27.14
C HIS A 171 30.44 4.71 27.94
N PRO A 172 30.29 5.23 29.17
CA PRO A 172 31.42 5.72 29.96
C PRO A 172 32.34 4.60 30.47
N LEU A 173 31.89 3.36 30.54
CA LEU A 173 32.64 2.20 31.07
C LEU A 173 33.23 1.28 29.99
N SER A 174 33.42 1.76 28.75
CA SER A 174 33.73 0.95 27.55
C SER A 174 35.17 0.36 27.48
N ASP A 175 35.89 0.21 28.61
CA ASP A 175 37.30 -0.18 28.60
C ASP A 175 37.54 -1.69 28.89
N GLY A 176 36.49 -2.54 28.78
CA GLY A 176 36.60 -3.99 29.05
C GLY A 176 35.79 -4.85 28.07
N GLU A 177 36.29 -6.04 27.76
CA GLU A 177 35.58 -7.06 26.99
C GLU A 177 34.26 -7.42 27.70
N GLY A 178 33.12 -7.30 26.99
CA GLY A 178 31.77 -7.58 27.53
C GLY A 178 31.11 -6.42 28.25
N THR A 179 31.67 -5.19 28.19
CA THR A 179 31.03 -3.97 28.71
C THR A 179 30.25 -3.27 27.58
N PRO A 180 29.14 -2.56 27.88
CA PRO A 180 28.42 -1.78 26.88
C PRO A 180 29.32 -0.72 26.23
N GLU A 181 29.24 -0.57 24.93
CA GLU A 181 30.00 0.41 24.16
C GLU A 181 29.18 1.68 23.86
N ILE A 182 27.89 1.46 23.59
CA ILE A 182 26.97 2.49 23.16
C ILE A 182 25.75 2.53 24.11
N LEU A 183 25.46 3.73 24.59
CA LEU A 183 24.25 4.04 25.36
C LEU A 183 23.21 4.74 24.48
N ILE A 184 22.01 4.16 24.38
CA ILE A 184 20.87 4.74 23.65
C ILE A 184 19.74 5.04 24.60
N LEU A 185 19.37 6.31 24.66
CA LEU A 185 18.30 6.83 25.50
C LEU A 185 17.15 7.31 24.60
N GLY A 186 15.92 6.95 24.91
CA GLY A 186 14.73 7.38 24.17
C GLY A 186 13.58 7.73 25.10
N VAL A 187 12.60 8.51 24.62
CA VAL A 187 11.43 8.85 25.43
C VAL A 187 10.43 7.69 25.50
N SER A 188 10.61 6.68 24.69
CA SER A 188 9.88 5.41 24.74
C SER A 188 10.69 4.28 24.12
N GLY A 189 10.17 3.05 24.18
CA GLY A 189 10.79 1.89 23.52
C GLY A 189 10.88 2.05 22.00
N VAL A 190 9.95 2.80 21.37
CA VAL A 190 10.02 3.14 19.93
C VAL A 190 11.24 4.03 19.66
N GLU A 191 11.42 5.12 20.42
CA GLU A 191 12.56 6.01 20.23
C GLU A 191 13.89 5.32 20.55
N ILE A 192 13.95 4.43 21.54
CA ILE A 192 15.14 3.59 21.80
C ILE A 192 15.45 2.73 20.57
N SER A 193 14.46 2.03 20.03
CA SER A 193 14.63 1.15 18.86
C SER A 193 15.00 1.94 17.60
N ALA A 194 14.38 3.10 17.38
CA ALA A 194 14.76 4.02 16.31
C ALA A 194 16.17 4.56 16.45
N GLY A 195 16.61 4.85 17.68
CA GLY A 195 17.99 5.22 17.99
C GLY A 195 18.98 4.10 17.68
N LEU A 196 18.64 2.85 17.99
CA LEU A 196 19.44 1.68 17.60
C LEU A 196 19.55 1.58 16.07
N HIS A 197 18.44 1.65 15.36
CA HIS A 197 18.44 1.63 13.88
C HIS A 197 19.26 2.78 13.31
N TRP A 198 19.09 4.00 13.83
CA TRP A 198 19.87 5.18 13.43
C TRP A 198 21.37 4.96 13.60
N TYR A 199 21.80 4.41 14.75
CA TYR A 199 23.20 4.08 14.99
C TYR A 199 23.72 3.03 13.99
N LEU A 200 23.00 1.91 13.85
CA LEU A 200 23.39 0.84 12.92
C LEU A 200 23.47 1.34 11.47
N LYS A 201 22.53 2.18 11.04
CA LYS A 201 22.46 2.74 9.70
C LYS A 201 23.57 3.74 9.41
N HIS A 202 23.78 4.73 10.29
CA HIS A 202 24.66 5.86 10.00
C HIS A 202 26.09 5.68 10.50
N TYR A 203 26.34 4.78 11.46
CA TYR A 203 27.67 4.52 12.01
C TYR A 203 28.23 3.16 11.62
N CYS A 204 27.38 2.17 11.41
CA CYS A 204 27.82 0.83 11.04
C CYS A 204 27.49 0.47 9.57
N ALA A 205 26.94 1.39 8.79
CA ALA A 205 26.54 1.17 7.40
C ALA A 205 25.65 -0.07 7.21
N ALA A 206 24.75 -0.34 8.18
CA ALA A 206 23.79 -1.43 8.13
C ALA A 206 22.49 -0.99 7.44
N HIS A 207 21.70 -1.96 6.98
CA HIS A 207 20.38 -1.75 6.41
C HIS A 207 19.40 -2.79 6.96
N ILE A 208 18.17 -2.36 7.26
CA ILE A 208 17.13 -3.24 7.83
C ILE A 208 15.86 -3.13 7.00
N SER A 209 15.52 -4.23 6.32
CA SER A 209 14.29 -4.36 5.54
C SER A 209 13.58 -5.68 5.84
N TRP A 210 12.45 -5.93 5.16
CA TRP A 210 11.71 -7.19 5.30
C TRP A 210 12.49 -8.39 4.76
N ALA A 211 12.24 -9.56 5.33
CA ALA A 211 12.91 -10.80 4.92
C ALA A 211 12.78 -11.07 3.42
N LYS A 212 11.63 -10.82 2.81
CA LYS A 212 11.42 -11.01 1.37
C LYS A 212 12.24 -10.08 0.49
N THR A 213 12.61 -8.89 0.98
CA THR A 213 13.50 -7.97 0.27
C THR A 213 14.98 -8.15 0.62
N GLY A 214 15.35 -9.34 1.06
CA GLY A 214 16.71 -9.71 1.46
C GLY A 214 17.02 -9.53 2.94
N GLY A 215 16.11 -8.98 3.73
CA GLY A 215 16.22 -8.89 5.19
C GLY A 215 17.17 -7.80 5.68
N ALA A 216 17.77 -8.04 6.83
CA ALA A 216 18.74 -7.14 7.46
C ALA A 216 20.16 -7.42 6.96
N GLN A 217 20.79 -6.41 6.36
CA GLN A 217 22.22 -6.43 6.06
C GLN A 217 22.96 -5.88 7.29
N LEU A 218 23.64 -6.76 8.02
CA LEU A 218 24.37 -6.47 9.26
C LEU A 218 25.84 -6.89 9.20
N SER A 219 26.32 -7.38 8.06
CA SER A 219 27.72 -7.83 7.91
C SER A 219 28.75 -6.70 8.03
N SER A 220 28.30 -5.45 7.85
CA SER A 220 29.10 -4.24 8.00
C SER A 220 29.24 -3.80 9.47
N VAL A 221 28.46 -4.38 10.40
CA VAL A 221 28.56 -4.04 11.83
C VAL A 221 29.86 -4.64 12.41
N PRO A 222 30.79 -3.83 12.93
CA PRO A 222 32.03 -4.33 13.52
C PRO A 222 31.74 -5.22 14.72
N SER A 223 32.66 -6.14 15.01
CA SER A 223 32.54 -7.06 16.15
C SER A 223 32.42 -6.32 17.50
N PRO A 224 31.78 -6.93 18.52
CA PRO A 224 31.72 -6.39 19.87
C PRO A 224 33.10 -5.95 20.37
N GLY A 225 33.21 -4.80 21.02
CA GLY A 225 34.47 -4.16 21.45
C GLY A 225 35.09 -3.25 20.37
N SER A 226 34.49 -3.16 19.17
CA SER A 226 35.00 -2.35 18.04
C SER A 226 33.95 -1.46 17.41
N LEU A 227 32.82 -1.21 18.07
CA LEU A 227 31.77 -0.38 17.55
C LEU A 227 32.21 1.07 17.34
N PRO A 228 31.82 1.73 16.23
CA PRO A 228 32.18 3.11 15.95
C PRO A 228 31.72 4.08 17.05
N ARG A 229 32.63 4.94 17.47
CA ARG A 229 32.32 5.96 18.50
C ARG A 229 31.53 7.12 17.89
N VAL A 230 30.50 7.57 18.60
CA VAL A 230 29.83 8.81 18.27
C VAL A 230 30.60 10.03 18.81
N PRO A 231 30.34 11.28 18.34
CA PRO A 231 30.98 12.48 18.90
C PRO A 231 30.90 12.53 20.42
N ALA A 232 31.93 13.09 21.08
CA ALA A 232 32.05 13.09 22.54
C ALA A 232 30.82 13.68 23.28
N GLY A 233 30.10 14.63 22.68
CA GLY A 233 28.84 15.19 23.23
C GLY A 233 27.62 14.30 23.04
N GLY A 234 27.75 13.20 22.32
CA GLY A 234 26.61 12.38 21.87
C GLY A 234 25.86 13.01 20.70
N ILE A 235 24.79 12.36 20.30
CA ILE A 235 23.88 12.76 19.22
C ILE A 235 22.48 12.83 19.80
N LEU A 236 21.80 13.94 19.61
CA LEU A 236 20.37 14.13 19.92
C LEU A 236 19.60 14.23 18.60
N ILE A 237 18.65 13.33 18.38
CA ILE A 237 17.71 13.36 17.26
C ILE A 237 16.31 13.54 17.82
N GLN A 238 15.69 14.66 17.48
CA GLN A 238 14.31 14.97 17.84
C GLN A 238 13.35 14.53 16.75
N ARG A 239 12.16 14.12 17.14
CA ARG A 239 11.02 13.93 16.25
C ARG A 239 10.26 15.26 16.13
N PRO A 240 10.26 15.93 14.96
CA PRO A 240 9.57 17.22 14.78
C PRO A 240 8.04 17.11 14.70
N VAL A 241 7.50 15.89 14.50
CA VAL A 241 6.05 15.59 14.44
C VAL A 241 5.67 14.61 15.54
N ASP A 242 4.39 14.59 15.95
CA ASP A 242 3.95 13.71 17.05
C ASP A 242 3.80 12.26 16.62
N TRP A 243 3.31 12.04 15.40
CA TRP A 243 2.88 10.74 14.92
C TRP A 243 3.71 10.25 13.75
N SER A 244 4.01 8.95 13.77
CA SER A 244 4.52 8.17 12.64
C SER A 244 3.54 7.02 12.41
N TYR A 245 2.68 7.20 11.41
CA TYR A 245 1.58 6.30 11.08
C TYR A 245 2.02 5.15 10.17
N TYR A 246 1.37 4.01 10.30
CA TYR A 246 1.67 2.84 9.47
C TYR A 246 0.45 2.01 9.14
N GLN A 247 0.30 1.66 7.87
CA GLN A 247 -0.60 0.77 7.16
C GLN A 247 -1.80 1.45 6.52
N ASN A 248 -2.30 0.76 5.45
CA ASN A 248 -3.63 0.95 4.90
C ASN A 248 -4.61 -0.05 5.54
N ALA A 249 -5.90 0.23 5.50
CA ALA A 249 -6.93 -0.69 5.96
C ALA A 249 -6.88 -2.03 5.21
N VAL A 250 -6.53 -2.01 3.90
CA VAL A 250 -6.46 -3.22 3.07
C VAL A 250 -5.14 -3.99 3.17
N THR A 251 -4.09 -3.43 3.79
CA THR A 251 -2.84 -4.17 4.03
C THR A 251 -3.08 -5.47 4.79
N SER A 252 -4.08 -5.47 5.69
CA SER A 252 -4.49 -6.66 6.47
C SER A 252 -5.00 -7.81 5.60
N SER A 253 -5.47 -7.52 4.38
CA SER A 253 -5.95 -8.55 3.45
C SER A 253 -5.00 -8.79 2.27
N TYR A 254 -3.99 -7.95 2.07
CA TYR A 254 -2.89 -8.18 1.11
C TYR A 254 -1.68 -8.80 1.82
N SER A 255 -0.69 -8.00 2.18
CA SER A 255 0.57 -8.54 2.72
C SER A 255 0.40 -9.30 4.04
N PHE A 256 -0.55 -8.88 4.90
CA PHE A 256 -0.73 -9.45 6.24
C PHE A 256 -1.78 -10.56 6.33
N ALA A 257 -2.43 -10.93 5.23
CA ALA A 257 -3.55 -11.86 5.24
C ALA A 257 -3.24 -13.19 5.98
N TRP A 258 -2.00 -13.67 5.87
CA TRP A 258 -1.57 -14.96 6.40
C TRP A 258 -0.48 -14.84 7.48
N TYR A 259 -0.41 -13.68 8.18
CA TYR A 259 0.57 -13.48 9.24
C TYR A 259 0.17 -14.23 10.51
N ASP A 260 1.04 -15.10 10.96
CA ASP A 260 1.02 -15.68 12.30
C ASP A 260 1.72 -14.76 13.32
N TRP A 261 1.86 -15.24 14.58
CA TRP A 261 2.55 -14.46 15.61
C TRP A 261 4.02 -14.21 15.30
N GLU A 262 4.74 -15.20 14.77
CA GLU A 262 6.17 -15.07 14.48
C GLU A 262 6.42 -13.97 13.44
N ARG A 263 5.57 -13.91 12.41
CA ARG A 263 5.66 -12.87 11.38
C ARG A 263 5.23 -11.49 11.92
N TRP A 264 4.17 -11.44 12.75
CA TRP A 264 3.77 -10.20 13.42
C TRP A 264 4.82 -9.67 14.40
N GLU A 265 5.52 -10.52 15.16
CA GLU A 265 6.59 -10.09 16.06
C GLU A 265 7.71 -9.40 15.27
N LYS A 266 8.14 -10.00 14.14
CA LYS A 266 9.13 -9.40 13.23
C LYS A 266 8.66 -8.06 12.64
N GLU A 267 7.38 -7.96 12.29
CA GLU A 267 6.80 -6.73 11.75
C GLU A 267 6.74 -5.62 12.80
N ILE A 268 6.35 -5.92 14.03
CA ILE A 268 6.34 -4.94 15.13
C ILE A 268 7.76 -4.51 15.49
N ASP A 269 8.74 -5.41 15.48
CA ASP A 269 10.15 -5.07 15.66
C ASP A 269 10.64 -4.13 14.54
N TRP A 270 10.27 -4.41 13.28
CA TRP A 270 10.56 -3.52 12.16
C TRP A 270 9.90 -2.14 12.35
N MET A 271 8.62 -2.09 12.73
CA MET A 271 7.94 -0.83 13.04
C MET A 271 8.70 -0.02 14.11
N ALA A 272 9.12 -0.65 15.20
CA ALA A 272 9.86 0.01 16.27
C ALA A 272 11.19 0.59 15.78
N LEU A 273 11.95 -0.17 14.96
CA LEU A 273 13.21 0.26 14.35
C LEU A 273 13.01 1.45 13.40
N GLN A 274 11.90 1.47 12.66
CA GLN A 274 11.53 2.58 11.76
C GLN A 274 10.91 3.78 12.50
N GLY A 275 10.75 3.71 13.81
CA GLY A 275 10.21 4.81 14.61
C GLY A 275 8.69 4.98 14.48
N ILE A 276 7.96 3.96 14.04
CA ILE A 276 6.50 3.99 13.93
C ILE A 276 5.88 3.91 15.32
N ASN A 277 4.99 4.86 15.65
CA ASN A 277 4.35 4.94 16.95
C ASN A 277 2.81 4.95 16.88
N LEU A 278 2.22 4.97 15.66
CA LEU A 278 0.77 5.00 15.44
C LEU A 278 0.38 3.93 14.37
N PRO A 279 0.54 2.62 14.64
CA PRO A 279 0.18 1.57 13.70
C PRO A 279 -1.30 1.24 13.73
N LEU A 280 -1.90 0.81 12.59
CA LEU A 280 -3.19 0.16 12.56
C LEU A 280 -3.15 -1.21 13.26
N ALA A 281 -4.25 -1.61 13.89
CA ALA A 281 -4.37 -2.87 14.62
C ALA A 281 -5.78 -3.47 14.46
N PHE A 282 -6.06 -4.01 13.28
CA PHE A 282 -7.38 -4.46 12.85
C PHE A 282 -7.60 -5.99 12.96
N THR A 283 -6.57 -6.75 13.31
CA THR A 283 -6.69 -8.20 13.50
C THR A 283 -7.79 -8.53 14.48
N GLY A 284 -8.66 -9.53 14.16
CA GLY A 284 -9.73 -9.98 15.04
C GLY A 284 -10.96 -9.08 15.13
N GLN A 285 -11.11 -8.09 14.25
CA GLN A 285 -12.27 -7.18 14.20
C GLN A 285 -13.59 -7.96 14.04
N GLU A 286 -13.60 -9.02 13.26
CA GLU A 286 -14.78 -9.86 13.01
C GLU A 286 -15.32 -10.51 14.29
N THR A 287 -14.45 -10.85 15.24
CA THR A 287 -14.88 -11.38 16.53
C THR A 287 -15.56 -10.32 17.39
N ILE A 288 -15.10 -9.07 17.32
CA ILE A 288 -15.79 -7.95 17.99
C ILE A 288 -17.17 -7.75 17.36
N TRP A 289 -17.27 -7.73 16.02
CA TRP A 289 -18.56 -7.66 15.33
C TRP A 289 -19.48 -8.83 15.69
N GLN A 290 -18.97 -10.06 15.69
CA GLN A 290 -19.74 -11.23 16.12
C GLN A 290 -20.36 -11.03 17.50
N LYS A 291 -19.57 -10.61 18.48
CA LYS A 291 -20.04 -10.38 19.86
C LYS A 291 -21.07 -9.26 19.96
N VAL A 292 -20.89 -8.18 19.20
CA VAL A 292 -21.83 -7.06 19.16
C VAL A 292 -23.15 -7.48 18.50
N PHE A 293 -23.11 -8.09 17.33
CA PHE A 293 -24.34 -8.49 16.62
C PHE A 293 -25.09 -9.62 17.31
N GLN A 294 -24.40 -10.51 18.04
CA GLN A 294 -25.06 -11.51 18.88
C GLN A 294 -25.95 -10.90 19.96
N ARG A 295 -25.66 -9.68 20.46
CA ARG A 295 -26.56 -8.96 21.39
C ARG A 295 -27.92 -8.61 20.77
N TYR A 296 -27.95 -8.51 19.44
CA TYR A 296 -29.17 -8.31 18.64
C TYR A 296 -29.77 -9.64 18.15
N ASN A 297 -29.32 -10.78 18.67
CA ASN A 297 -29.75 -12.13 18.26
C ASN A 297 -29.50 -12.39 16.74
N ILE A 298 -28.44 -11.85 16.17
CA ILE A 298 -27.94 -12.24 14.85
C ILE A 298 -27.19 -13.56 15.02
N SER A 299 -27.55 -14.55 14.21
CA SER A 299 -26.97 -15.89 14.31
C SER A 299 -25.59 -15.99 13.64
N LYS A 300 -24.86 -17.07 13.92
CA LYS A 300 -23.61 -17.33 13.21
C LYS A 300 -23.85 -17.46 11.69
N SER A 301 -24.92 -18.15 11.29
CA SER A 301 -25.23 -18.31 9.85
C SER A 301 -25.55 -16.98 9.16
N ASP A 302 -26.14 -16.00 9.86
CA ASP A 302 -26.33 -14.65 9.32
C ASP A 302 -25.01 -13.93 9.13
N LEU A 303 -24.01 -14.19 9.99
CA LEU A 303 -22.67 -13.62 9.92
C LEU A 303 -21.77 -14.36 8.92
N ASP A 304 -22.05 -15.63 8.63
CA ASP A 304 -21.35 -16.40 7.60
C ASP A 304 -21.56 -15.82 6.20
N ASP A 305 -22.71 -15.17 5.96
CA ASP A 305 -22.99 -14.43 4.73
C ASP A 305 -22.48 -12.97 4.75
N PHE A 306 -22.17 -12.45 5.93
CA PHE A 306 -21.72 -11.07 6.12
C PHE A 306 -20.19 -10.92 6.02
N PHE A 307 -19.44 -11.81 6.67
CA PHE A 307 -17.98 -11.74 6.65
C PHE A 307 -17.40 -12.25 5.33
N GLY A 308 -16.41 -11.55 4.78
CA GLY A 308 -15.54 -12.11 3.75
C GLY A 308 -14.66 -13.25 4.28
N GLY A 309 -14.09 -14.03 3.37
CA GLY A 309 -13.07 -15.02 3.71
C GLY A 309 -11.75 -14.39 4.19
N PRO A 310 -10.80 -15.20 4.68
CA PRO A 310 -9.57 -14.71 5.31
C PRO A 310 -8.76 -13.68 4.50
N ALA A 311 -8.69 -13.84 3.17
CA ALA A 311 -7.99 -12.90 2.30
C ALA A 311 -8.85 -11.71 1.84
N PHE A 312 -10.12 -11.61 2.27
CA PHE A 312 -11.07 -10.63 1.75
C PHE A 312 -11.76 -9.79 2.86
N LEU A 313 -11.24 -9.85 4.09
CA LEU A 313 -11.82 -9.20 5.26
C LEU A 313 -11.94 -7.68 5.11
N SER A 314 -10.92 -7.03 4.54
CA SER A 314 -10.87 -5.56 4.42
C SER A 314 -12.06 -5.01 3.64
N TRP A 315 -12.41 -5.63 2.52
CA TRP A 315 -13.49 -5.15 1.67
C TRP A 315 -14.89 -5.44 2.26
N SER A 316 -15.03 -6.49 3.05
CA SER A 316 -16.27 -6.66 3.83
C SER A 316 -16.36 -5.67 5.00
N ARG A 317 -15.23 -5.26 5.60
CA ARG A 317 -15.17 -4.20 6.63
C ARG A 317 -15.59 -2.85 6.08
N MET A 318 -15.17 -2.52 4.84
CA MET A 318 -15.47 -1.27 4.14
C MET A 318 -16.83 -1.25 3.43
N ALA A 319 -17.62 -2.33 3.57
CA ALA A 319 -18.93 -2.48 2.92
C ALA A 319 -18.88 -2.59 1.38
N ASN A 320 -17.73 -2.94 0.79
CA ASN A 320 -17.61 -3.14 -0.66
C ASN A 320 -18.29 -4.43 -1.12
N MET A 321 -18.20 -5.48 -0.32
CA MET A 321 -18.75 -6.80 -0.60
C MET A 321 -19.12 -7.56 0.68
N HIS A 322 -19.80 -8.71 0.55
CA HIS A 322 -20.07 -9.63 1.64
C HIS A 322 -19.86 -11.08 1.22
N GLY A 323 -19.58 -11.97 2.16
CA GLY A 323 -19.57 -13.43 2.01
C GLY A 323 -18.50 -14.05 1.10
N TRP A 324 -17.86 -13.29 0.21
CA TRP A 324 -16.88 -13.82 -0.74
C TRP A 324 -15.68 -14.46 -0.03
N GLY A 325 -15.33 -15.67 -0.44
CA GLY A 325 -14.23 -16.45 0.17
C GLY A 325 -14.56 -17.10 1.52
N GLY A 326 -15.71 -16.75 2.12
CA GLY A 326 -16.19 -17.30 3.38
C GLY A 326 -16.84 -18.70 3.24
N PRO A 327 -17.51 -19.19 4.29
CA PRO A 327 -17.66 -18.53 5.60
C PRO A 327 -16.40 -18.62 6.49
N LEU A 328 -16.28 -17.73 7.47
CA LEU A 328 -15.20 -17.80 8.45
C LEU A 328 -15.50 -18.91 9.50
N PRO A 329 -14.59 -19.88 9.70
CA PRO A 329 -14.70 -20.82 10.80
C PRO A 329 -14.63 -20.11 12.16
N GLN A 330 -15.30 -20.65 13.18
CA GLN A 330 -15.20 -20.10 14.55
C GLN A 330 -13.76 -20.13 15.07
N THR A 331 -13.01 -21.17 14.70
CA THR A 331 -11.57 -21.27 15.03
C THR A 331 -10.76 -20.10 14.49
N TRP A 332 -11.04 -19.63 13.27
CA TRP A 332 -10.40 -18.42 12.71
C TRP A 332 -10.70 -17.19 13.59
N LEU A 333 -11.97 -16.97 13.93
CA LEU A 333 -12.38 -15.83 14.76
C LEU A 333 -11.68 -15.83 16.12
N ASP A 334 -11.62 -16.99 16.78
CA ASP A 334 -10.99 -17.15 18.09
C ASP A 334 -9.46 -16.98 18.02
N ASP A 335 -8.81 -17.55 16.99
CA ASP A 335 -7.37 -17.45 16.78
C ASP A 335 -6.96 -16.00 16.46
N GLN A 336 -7.72 -15.29 15.62
CA GLN A 336 -7.44 -13.89 15.28
C GLN A 336 -7.64 -12.94 16.47
N LEU A 337 -8.64 -13.19 17.35
CA LEU A 337 -8.77 -12.42 18.59
C LEU A 337 -7.57 -12.63 19.53
N ASN A 338 -7.12 -13.89 19.66
CA ASN A 338 -5.95 -14.21 20.47
C ASN A 338 -4.66 -13.61 19.90
N LEU A 339 -4.52 -13.62 18.57
CA LEU A 339 -3.41 -12.97 17.87
C LEU A 339 -3.41 -11.45 18.10
N GLN A 340 -4.57 -10.79 17.99
CA GLN A 340 -4.70 -9.36 18.25
C GLN A 340 -4.27 -8.98 19.68
N LYS A 341 -4.63 -9.79 20.66
CA LYS A 341 -4.18 -9.55 22.06
C LYS A 341 -2.67 -9.59 22.20
N LYS A 342 -1.97 -10.49 21.48
CA LYS A 342 -0.49 -10.53 21.44
C LYS A 342 0.09 -9.31 20.72
N ILE A 343 -0.47 -8.94 19.56
CA ILE A 343 -0.08 -7.77 18.77
C ILE A 343 -0.16 -6.50 19.64
N LEU A 344 -1.31 -6.25 20.25
CA LEU A 344 -1.51 -5.08 21.10
C LEU A 344 -0.57 -5.06 22.31
N SER A 345 -0.39 -6.21 22.97
CA SER A 345 0.53 -6.34 24.10
C SER A 345 1.97 -5.94 23.70
N ARG A 346 2.43 -6.40 22.53
CA ARG A 346 3.76 -6.11 22.00
C ARG A 346 3.91 -4.64 21.59
N MET A 347 2.91 -4.08 20.89
CA MET A 347 2.90 -2.66 20.52
C MET A 347 2.95 -1.76 21.75
N TYR A 348 2.14 -2.05 22.78
CA TYR A 348 2.19 -1.29 24.03
C TYR A 348 3.51 -1.46 24.81
N ALA A 349 4.19 -2.60 24.71
CA ALA A 349 5.49 -2.80 25.31
C ALA A 349 6.56 -1.85 24.74
N PHE A 350 6.47 -1.49 23.45
CA PHE A 350 7.31 -0.45 22.85
C PHE A 350 6.82 0.99 23.13
N GLY A 351 5.63 1.17 23.66
CA GLY A 351 5.01 2.49 23.84
C GLY A 351 4.33 3.02 22.58
N MET A 352 3.96 2.17 21.62
CA MET A 352 3.12 2.53 20.47
C MET A 352 1.69 2.81 20.90
N SER A 353 0.97 3.58 20.08
CA SER A 353 -0.47 3.89 20.20
C SER A 353 -1.22 3.18 19.06
N PRO A 354 -1.65 1.91 19.21
CA PRO A 354 -2.36 1.18 18.17
C PRO A 354 -3.68 1.86 17.81
N VAL A 355 -3.95 2.05 16.52
CA VAL A 355 -5.24 2.53 16.01
C VAL A 355 -6.19 1.34 15.91
N LEU A 356 -7.29 1.41 16.64
CA LEU A 356 -8.32 0.37 16.67
C LEU A 356 -9.44 0.70 15.67
N PRO A 357 -10.20 -0.31 15.16
CA PRO A 357 -11.34 -0.04 14.30
C PRO A 357 -12.52 0.53 15.10
N ALA A 358 -13.35 1.36 14.44
CA ALA A 358 -14.67 1.74 14.92
C ALA A 358 -15.77 1.22 13.98
N PHE A 359 -17.03 1.35 14.39
CA PHE A 359 -18.17 0.93 13.59
C PHE A 359 -18.42 1.94 12.46
N SER A 360 -18.32 1.49 11.22
CA SER A 360 -18.49 2.31 10.01
C SER A 360 -19.90 2.32 9.41
N GLY A 361 -20.82 1.54 9.97
CA GLY A 361 -22.20 1.45 9.49
C GLY A 361 -22.52 0.18 8.71
N ASN A 362 -21.52 -0.62 8.30
CA ASN A 362 -21.76 -1.88 7.60
C ASN A 362 -22.47 -2.89 8.51
N ILE A 363 -23.61 -3.42 8.05
CA ILE A 363 -24.45 -4.32 8.84
C ILE A 363 -24.84 -5.58 8.07
N PRO A 364 -25.03 -6.74 8.76
CA PRO A 364 -25.58 -7.93 8.12
C PRO A 364 -27.05 -7.73 7.70
N ALA A 365 -27.46 -8.32 6.58
CA ALA A 365 -28.83 -8.27 6.08
C ALA A 365 -29.89 -8.65 7.12
N ALA A 366 -29.58 -9.61 7.99
CA ALA A 366 -30.44 -10.04 9.09
C ALA A 366 -30.77 -8.91 10.08
N LEU A 367 -29.87 -7.94 10.30
CA LEU A 367 -30.13 -6.79 11.17
C LEU A 367 -31.24 -5.91 10.60
N LYS A 368 -31.24 -5.65 9.30
CA LYS A 368 -32.32 -4.90 8.62
C LYS A 368 -33.66 -5.57 8.78
N SER A 369 -33.70 -6.90 8.73
CA SER A 369 -34.95 -7.67 8.94
C SER A 369 -35.47 -7.53 10.37
N LYS A 370 -34.57 -7.46 11.37
CA LYS A 370 -34.91 -7.28 12.79
C LYS A 370 -35.32 -5.86 13.16
N PHE A 371 -34.76 -4.87 12.46
CA PHE A 371 -35.06 -3.45 12.63
C PHE A 371 -35.61 -2.82 11.34
N PRO A 372 -36.86 -3.16 10.93
CA PRO A 372 -37.40 -2.70 9.65
C PRO A 372 -37.51 -1.18 9.53
N SER A 373 -37.63 -0.48 10.66
CA SER A 373 -37.69 0.99 10.74
C SER A 373 -36.32 1.68 10.65
N ALA A 374 -35.22 0.94 10.79
CA ALA A 374 -33.87 1.51 10.69
C ALA A 374 -33.62 2.06 9.30
N ARG A 375 -33.01 3.22 9.25
CA ARG A 375 -32.59 3.86 7.98
C ARG A 375 -31.36 3.15 7.47
N VAL A 376 -31.52 2.40 6.39
CA VAL A 376 -30.47 1.59 5.79
C VAL A 376 -30.40 1.88 4.30
N THR A 377 -29.24 2.20 3.80
CA THR A 377 -28.94 2.29 2.37
C THR A 377 -28.50 0.92 1.88
N HIS A 378 -29.10 0.46 0.79
CA HIS A 378 -28.61 -0.69 0.05
C HIS A 378 -27.59 -0.16 -0.96
N LEU A 379 -26.32 -0.47 -0.76
CA LEU A 379 -25.23 0.06 -1.59
C LEU A 379 -25.25 -0.55 -3.00
N GLY A 380 -24.55 0.08 -3.91
CA GLY A 380 -24.41 -0.37 -5.29
C GLY A 380 -23.42 -1.53 -5.44
N ASP A 381 -23.21 -1.90 -6.69
CA ASP A 381 -22.22 -2.91 -7.06
C ASP A 381 -20.79 -2.39 -6.88
N TRP A 382 -19.89 -3.27 -6.43
CA TRP A 382 -18.46 -3.03 -6.34
C TRP A 382 -17.71 -4.13 -7.10
N PHE A 383 -17.53 -3.94 -8.42
CA PHE A 383 -16.77 -4.81 -9.33
C PHE A 383 -17.22 -6.28 -9.42
N THR A 384 -18.39 -6.65 -8.90
CA THR A 384 -18.89 -8.02 -9.05
C THR A 384 -19.39 -8.29 -10.46
N VAL A 385 -19.31 -9.52 -10.91
CA VAL A 385 -19.77 -9.89 -12.25
C VAL A 385 -21.31 -9.84 -12.29
N ASP A 386 -21.86 -9.06 -13.24
CA ASP A 386 -23.31 -8.87 -13.43
C ASP A 386 -24.06 -8.36 -12.18
N SER A 387 -23.37 -7.60 -11.31
CA SER A 387 -23.93 -7.09 -10.04
C SER A 387 -24.56 -8.23 -9.21
N ASN A 388 -23.83 -9.34 -9.10
CA ASN A 388 -24.34 -10.55 -8.45
C ASN A 388 -24.66 -10.28 -6.97
N PRO A 389 -25.95 -10.30 -6.56
CA PRO A 389 -26.38 -9.95 -5.20
C PRO A 389 -25.87 -10.91 -4.12
N ARG A 390 -25.28 -12.03 -4.51
CA ARG A 390 -24.64 -12.95 -3.58
C ARG A 390 -23.38 -12.37 -2.94
N TRP A 391 -22.75 -11.39 -3.59
CA TRP A 391 -21.46 -10.85 -3.18
C TRP A 391 -21.47 -9.34 -3.05
N CYS A 392 -22.30 -8.62 -3.82
CA CYS A 392 -22.38 -7.17 -3.81
C CYS A 392 -23.53 -6.62 -2.96
N CYS A 393 -23.57 -5.32 -2.98
CA CYS A 393 -24.78 -4.59 -2.63
C CYS A 393 -25.09 -4.72 -1.13
N THR A 394 -24.13 -4.42 -0.30
CA THR A 394 -24.18 -4.53 1.16
C THR A 394 -25.15 -3.52 1.78
N TYR A 395 -25.41 -3.64 3.07
CA TYR A 395 -26.30 -2.75 3.79
C TYR A 395 -25.49 -1.80 4.68
N LEU A 396 -25.65 -0.49 4.44
CA LEU A 396 -25.06 0.57 5.23
C LEU A 396 -26.14 1.22 6.11
N LEU A 397 -26.00 1.13 7.42
CA LEU A 397 -26.86 1.81 8.39
C LEU A 397 -26.51 3.31 8.36
N ASP A 398 -27.51 4.17 8.13
CA ASP A 398 -27.34 5.62 8.13
C ASP A 398 -26.86 6.09 9.51
N ALA A 399 -25.77 6.87 9.52
CA ALA A 399 -25.18 7.33 10.77
C ALA A 399 -26.13 8.22 11.59
N SER A 400 -27.14 8.85 10.95
CA SER A 400 -28.17 9.61 11.66
C SER A 400 -29.25 8.76 12.33
N ASP A 401 -29.26 7.41 12.11
CA ASP A 401 -30.13 6.50 12.83
C ASP A 401 -29.63 6.28 14.27
N PRO A 402 -30.50 6.35 15.30
CA PRO A 402 -30.08 6.11 16.68
C PRO A 402 -29.39 4.74 16.91
N LEU A 403 -29.76 3.72 16.12
CA LEU A 403 -29.16 2.39 16.19
C LEU A 403 -27.66 2.41 15.81
N PHE A 404 -27.24 3.32 14.92
CA PHE A 404 -25.82 3.49 14.58
C PHE A 404 -24.98 3.88 15.80
N ILE A 405 -25.46 4.86 16.58
CA ILE A 405 -24.76 5.32 17.79
C ILE A 405 -24.73 4.21 18.85
N GLU A 406 -25.83 3.47 18.99
CA GLU A 406 -25.91 2.33 19.92
C GLU A 406 -24.92 1.22 19.56
N ILE A 407 -24.87 0.79 18.30
CA ILE A 407 -23.94 -0.23 17.81
C ILE A 407 -22.50 0.28 17.92
N GLY A 408 -22.24 1.53 17.52
CA GLY A 408 -20.92 2.15 17.62
C GLY A 408 -20.39 2.16 19.05
N LYS A 409 -21.23 2.54 20.01
CA LYS A 409 -20.91 2.47 21.44
C LYS A 409 -20.54 1.04 21.87
N LEU A 410 -21.41 0.07 21.57
CA LEU A 410 -21.20 -1.33 21.95
C LEU A 410 -19.93 -1.91 21.32
N PHE A 411 -19.58 -1.46 20.12
CA PHE A 411 -18.38 -1.91 19.42
C PHE A 411 -17.10 -1.46 20.15
N ILE A 412 -17.04 -0.19 20.57
CA ILE A 412 -15.92 0.33 21.36
C ILE A 412 -15.85 -0.31 22.75
N GLU A 413 -16.99 -0.42 23.46
CA GLU A 413 -17.06 -1.07 24.76
C GLU A 413 -16.60 -2.54 24.73
N GLU A 414 -16.97 -3.29 23.68
CA GLU A 414 -16.56 -4.70 23.55
C GLU A 414 -15.05 -4.81 23.26
N GLN A 415 -14.47 -3.90 22.46
CA GLN A 415 -13.02 -3.83 22.27
C GLN A 415 -12.28 -3.55 23.58
N ILE A 416 -12.70 -2.52 24.33
CA ILE A 416 -12.08 -2.18 25.63
C ILE A 416 -12.17 -3.36 26.59
N LYS A 417 -13.30 -4.06 26.63
CA LYS A 417 -13.51 -5.26 27.46
C LYS A 417 -12.56 -6.39 27.06
N GLU A 418 -12.41 -6.67 25.74
CA GLU A 418 -11.56 -7.77 25.24
C GLU A 418 -10.06 -7.47 25.35
N TYR A 419 -9.66 -6.24 25.12
CA TYR A 419 -8.25 -5.83 25.09
C TYR A 419 -7.76 -5.24 26.42
N GLY A 420 -8.66 -4.90 27.35
CA GLY A 420 -8.38 -4.38 28.68
C GLY A 420 -7.92 -2.91 28.70
N ARG A 421 -7.78 -2.27 27.54
CA ARG A 421 -7.39 -0.86 27.38
C ARG A 421 -7.65 -0.38 25.97
N THR A 422 -7.55 0.95 25.76
CA THR A 422 -7.58 1.58 24.44
C THR A 422 -6.43 2.59 24.29
N SER A 423 -6.12 2.96 23.03
CA SER A 423 -5.24 4.10 22.70
C SER A 423 -6.01 5.41 22.55
N HIS A 424 -7.33 5.36 22.58
CA HIS A 424 -8.26 6.46 22.29
C HIS A 424 -8.26 6.91 20.81
N VAL A 425 -7.58 6.21 19.90
CA VAL A 425 -7.54 6.52 18.46
C VAL A 425 -8.22 5.40 17.67
N TYR A 426 -9.24 5.78 16.92
CA TYR A 426 -10.07 4.83 16.18
C TYR A 426 -10.17 5.22 14.72
N ASN A 427 -9.96 4.23 13.82
CA ASN A 427 -10.21 4.40 12.39
C ASN A 427 -11.65 4.02 12.06
N CYS A 428 -12.28 4.84 11.23
CA CYS A 428 -13.60 4.60 10.69
C CYS A 428 -13.71 5.31 9.34
N ASP A 429 -14.01 4.55 8.31
CA ASP A 429 -14.03 5.02 6.93
C ASP A 429 -15.40 4.75 6.29
N THR A 430 -16.45 5.37 6.83
CA THR A 430 -17.86 5.19 6.40
C THR A 430 -18.08 5.51 4.92
N PHE A 431 -17.30 6.45 4.37
CA PHE A 431 -17.46 6.95 3.00
C PHE A 431 -16.22 6.74 2.13
N ASP A 432 -15.33 5.82 2.50
CA ASP A 432 -14.06 5.62 1.82
C ASP A 432 -14.23 5.37 0.31
N GLU A 433 -15.10 4.43 -0.06
CA GLU A 433 -15.51 4.16 -1.45
C GLU A 433 -17.02 4.17 -1.64
N ASN A 434 -17.77 4.82 -0.75
CA ASN A 434 -19.22 4.91 -0.79
C ASN A 434 -19.67 6.37 -0.73
N THR A 435 -20.31 6.83 -1.79
CA THR A 435 -20.83 8.20 -1.87
C THR A 435 -22.09 8.36 -1.02
N PRO A 436 -22.19 9.40 -0.15
CA PRO A 436 -23.43 9.70 0.56
C PRO A 436 -24.60 9.94 -0.40
N PRO A 437 -25.85 9.56 -0.05
CA PRO A 437 -27.00 9.70 -0.94
C PRO A 437 -27.43 11.15 -1.22
N LEU A 438 -26.99 12.12 -0.40
CA LEU A 438 -27.32 13.54 -0.55
C LEU A 438 -26.04 14.40 -0.39
N SER A 439 -25.90 15.40 -1.25
CA SER A 439 -24.77 16.34 -1.24
C SER A 439 -25.01 17.59 -0.39
N ASP A 440 -26.12 17.71 0.35
CA ASP A 440 -26.38 18.84 1.25
C ASP A 440 -25.34 18.87 2.38
N PRO A 441 -24.58 19.98 2.56
CA PRO A 441 -23.58 20.11 3.60
C PRO A 441 -24.11 19.90 5.03
N ASN A 442 -25.37 20.26 5.32
CA ASN A 442 -25.96 20.03 6.63
C ASN A 442 -26.20 18.54 6.88
N TYR A 443 -26.63 17.82 5.85
CA TYR A 443 -26.79 16.36 5.91
C TYR A 443 -25.42 15.70 6.14
N ILE A 444 -24.41 16.04 5.35
CA ILE A 444 -23.04 15.52 5.50
C ILE A 444 -22.49 15.79 6.92
N SER A 445 -22.66 17.03 7.41
CA SER A 445 -22.22 17.39 8.77
C SER A 445 -22.96 16.57 9.83
N SER A 446 -24.25 16.30 9.65
CA SER A 446 -25.02 15.47 10.58
C SER A 446 -24.55 14.00 10.61
N LEU A 447 -24.15 13.44 9.45
CA LEU A 447 -23.60 12.10 9.36
C LEU A 447 -22.25 12.00 10.08
N GLY A 448 -21.31 12.90 9.77
CA GLY A 448 -20.00 12.90 10.42
C GLY A 448 -20.09 13.08 11.96
N ALA A 449 -20.96 14.00 12.41
CA ALA A 449 -21.20 14.19 13.84
C ALA A 449 -21.81 12.96 14.51
N ALA A 450 -22.65 12.20 13.83
CA ALA A 450 -23.26 10.98 14.37
C ALA A 450 -22.25 9.82 14.40
N THR A 451 -21.44 9.68 13.37
CA THR A 451 -20.33 8.70 13.32
C THR A 451 -19.39 8.92 14.51
N PHE A 452 -18.96 10.17 14.72
CA PHE A 452 -18.10 10.50 15.87
C PHE A 452 -18.81 10.25 17.22
N ARG A 453 -20.10 10.58 17.35
CA ARG A 453 -20.86 10.30 18.58
C ARG A 453 -20.92 8.80 18.90
N GLY A 454 -20.99 7.93 17.87
CA GLY A 454 -20.89 6.49 18.08
C GLY A 454 -19.60 6.08 18.80
N MET A 455 -18.45 6.64 18.37
CA MET A 455 -17.16 6.44 19.03
C MET A 455 -17.14 7.04 20.44
N GLN A 456 -17.50 8.31 20.55
CA GLN A 456 -17.45 9.08 21.79
C GLN A 456 -18.35 8.47 22.89
N SER A 457 -19.48 7.85 22.50
CA SER A 457 -20.37 7.21 23.46
C SER A 457 -19.74 5.97 24.12
N GLY A 458 -18.75 5.35 23.50
CA GLY A 458 -17.99 4.22 24.04
C GLY A 458 -16.66 4.65 24.70
N ASP A 459 -16.11 5.79 24.28
CA ASP A 459 -14.85 6.36 24.80
C ASP A 459 -14.89 7.90 24.74
N ASP A 460 -15.05 8.56 25.87
CA ASP A 460 -15.16 10.02 25.97
C ASP A 460 -13.97 10.78 25.36
N ASP A 461 -12.79 10.15 25.34
CA ASP A 461 -11.55 10.73 24.82
C ASP A 461 -11.25 10.33 23.37
N ALA A 462 -12.19 9.64 22.68
CA ALA A 462 -12.03 9.17 21.30
C ALA A 462 -11.51 10.25 20.34
N ILE A 463 -10.55 9.87 19.51
CA ILE A 463 -10.07 10.58 18.33
C ILE A 463 -10.43 9.75 17.09
N TRP A 464 -11.08 10.36 16.11
CA TRP A 464 -11.36 9.76 14.82
C TRP A 464 -10.16 9.93 13.89
N LEU A 465 -9.48 8.87 13.55
CA LEU A 465 -8.50 8.83 12.48
C LEU A 465 -9.21 8.41 11.20
N MET A 466 -9.30 9.29 10.21
CA MET A 466 -10.05 9.10 8.97
C MET A 466 -9.09 9.00 7.78
N GLN A 467 -9.28 8.02 6.91
CA GLN A 467 -8.58 7.98 5.63
C GLN A 467 -9.13 9.07 4.70
N GLY A 468 -8.23 9.85 4.08
CA GLY A 468 -8.59 10.91 3.14
C GLY A 468 -8.75 10.45 1.70
N TRP A 469 -8.84 9.13 1.44
CA TRP A 469 -8.96 8.56 0.10
C TRP A 469 -10.14 9.11 -0.69
N LEU A 470 -11.30 9.24 -0.04
CA LEU A 470 -12.52 9.83 -0.64
C LEU A 470 -12.26 11.20 -1.28
N PHE A 471 -11.42 12.04 -0.69
CA PHE A 471 -11.08 13.37 -1.22
C PHE A 471 -10.11 13.35 -2.41
N THR A 472 -9.48 12.20 -2.63
CA THR A 472 -8.49 12.00 -3.70
C THR A 472 -9.13 11.53 -4.99
N TYR A 473 -10.17 10.71 -4.91
CA TYR A 473 -10.71 10.00 -6.09
C TYR A 473 -12.17 10.32 -6.42
N ASP A 474 -13.04 10.63 -5.43
CA ASP A 474 -14.47 10.83 -5.65
C ASP A 474 -14.82 12.32 -5.83
N PRO A 475 -15.25 12.74 -7.03
CA PRO A 475 -15.62 14.12 -7.34
C PRO A 475 -16.84 14.64 -6.58
N PHE A 476 -17.56 13.78 -5.85
CA PHE A 476 -18.64 14.20 -4.94
C PHE A 476 -18.11 15.15 -3.85
N TRP A 477 -16.88 14.97 -3.38
CA TRP A 477 -16.30 15.71 -2.27
C TRP A 477 -15.72 17.06 -2.72
N GLU A 478 -16.60 17.93 -3.19
CA GLU A 478 -16.26 19.31 -3.45
C GLU A 478 -15.99 20.09 -2.13
N PRO A 479 -15.38 21.28 -2.16
CA PRO A 479 -15.02 22.05 -0.97
C PRO A 479 -16.14 22.21 0.07
N PRO A 480 -17.42 22.44 -0.28
CA PRO A 480 -18.51 22.54 0.71
C PRO A 480 -18.78 21.22 1.44
N GLN A 481 -18.79 20.08 0.73
CA GLN A 481 -19.05 18.75 1.27
C GLN A 481 -17.87 18.29 2.14
N MET A 482 -16.66 18.44 1.63
CA MET A 482 -15.44 18.16 2.38
C MET A 482 -15.37 18.93 3.70
N LYS A 483 -15.58 20.24 3.65
CA LYS A 483 -15.59 21.11 4.83
C LYS A 483 -16.71 20.73 5.81
N ALA A 484 -17.89 20.37 5.31
CA ALA A 484 -19.01 19.95 6.15
C ALA A 484 -18.70 18.67 6.94
N LEU A 485 -18.05 17.69 6.31
CA LEU A 485 -17.59 16.47 6.98
C LEU A 485 -16.49 16.77 8.00
N LEU A 486 -15.45 17.49 7.59
CA LEU A 486 -14.29 17.77 8.44
C LEU A 486 -14.64 18.62 9.67
N HIS A 487 -15.60 19.56 9.56
CA HIS A 487 -16.06 20.39 10.67
C HIS A 487 -17.27 19.82 11.40
N SER A 488 -17.72 18.61 11.06
CA SER A 488 -18.78 17.91 11.79
C SER A 488 -18.35 17.46 13.19
N VAL A 489 -17.04 17.43 13.42
CA VAL A 489 -16.38 17.01 14.66
C VAL A 489 -15.59 18.19 15.22
N PRO A 490 -15.52 18.39 16.55
CA PRO A 490 -14.68 19.44 17.13
C PRO A 490 -13.23 19.34 16.66
N VAL A 491 -12.63 20.45 16.25
CA VAL A 491 -11.24 20.48 15.77
C VAL A 491 -10.30 19.90 16.83
N GLY A 492 -9.44 18.97 16.42
CA GLY A 492 -8.58 18.19 17.30
C GLY A 492 -9.19 16.87 17.81
N ARG A 493 -10.45 16.55 17.42
CA ARG A 493 -11.06 15.23 17.63
C ARG A 493 -11.05 14.35 16.38
N MET A 494 -10.58 14.88 15.25
CA MET A 494 -10.34 14.16 14.01
C MET A 494 -8.90 14.39 13.56
N ILE A 495 -8.26 13.37 13.02
CA ILE A 495 -7.00 13.42 12.28
C ILE A 495 -7.30 12.84 10.89
N VAL A 496 -6.95 13.56 9.82
CA VAL A 496 -7.09 13.08 8.45
C VAL A 496 -5.76 12.49 7.98
N LEU A 497 -5.80 11.32 7.38
CA LEU A 497 -4.67 10.79 6.63
C LEU A 497 -4.73 11.36 5.21
N ASP A 498 -3.79 12.23 4.84
CA ASP A 498 -3.60 12.63 3.44
C ASP A 498 -2.95 11.46 2.70
N LEU A 499 -3.79 10.52 2.25
CA LEU A 499 -3.41 9.14 2.02
C LEU A 499 -2.40 8.94 0.89
N TYR A 500 -2.38 9.83 -0.11
CA TYR A 500 -1.56 9.74 -1.32
C TYR A 500 -0.80 11.05 -1.58
N ALA A 501 -0.21 11.60 -0.52
CA ALA A 501 0.34 12.97 -0.55
C ALA A 501 1.62 13.11 -1.37
N GLU A 502 2.35 12.02 -1.68
CA GLU A 502 3.52 12.07 -2.57
C GLU A 502 3.14 12.28 -4.04
N VAL A 503 1.88 12.05 -4.43
CA VAL A 503 1.39 12.20 -5.80
C VAL A 503 0.21 13.18 -5.88
N LYS A 504 -0.74 13.08 -4.96
CA LYS A 504 -1.99 13.85 -4.95
C LYS A 504 -2.20 14.51 -3.57
N PRO A 505 -1.36 15.49 -3.18
CA PRO A 505 -1.42 16.13 -1.87
C PRO A 505 -2.71 16.96 -1.71
N VAL A 506 -3.69 16.41 -0.99
CA VAL A 506 -4.98 17.09 -0.74
C VAL A 506 -4.82 18.29 0.21
N TRP A 507 -3.84 18.23 1.12
CA TRP A 507 -3.55 19.31 2.07
C TRP A 507 -3.32 20.68 1.38
N ILE A 508 -2.77 20.69 0.15
CA ILE A 508 -2.51 21.92 -0.62
C ILE A 508 -3.85 22.54 -1.08
N ASN A 509 -4.72 21.74 -1.69
CA ASN A 509 -5.95 22.22 -2.32
C ASN A 509 -7.08 22.47 -1.31
N SER A 510 -6.95 21.95 -0.09
CA SER A 510 -7.94 22.07 0.99
C SER A 510 -7.58 23.12 2.07
N ASP A 511 -6.58 23.96 1.82
CA ASP A 511 -6.07 24.91 2.83
C ASP A 511 -5.82 24.21 4.18
N GLN A 512 -4.92 23.20 4.18
CA GLN A 512 -4.56 22.42 5.37
C GLN A 512 -5.78 21.69 5.97
N PHE A 513 -6.60 21.03 5.13
CA PHE A 513 -7.85 20.38 5.55
C PHE A 513 -8.76 21.31 6.35
N TYR A 514 -8.85 22.57 5.91
CA TYR A 514 -9.63 23.64 6.58
C TYR A 514 -9.29 23.80 8.06
N GLY A 515 -8.05 23.54 8.47
CA GLY A 515 -7.57 23.68 9.85
C GLY A 515 -7.71 22.43 10.71
N VAL A 516 -8.15 21.31 10.16
CA VAL A 516 -8.20 20.01 10.84
C VAL A 516 -6.80 19.36 10.84
N PRO A 517 -6.36 18.72 11.95
CA PRO A 517 -5.08 18.01 11.99
C PRO A 517 -4.99 16.93 10.92
N TYR A 518 -3.84 16.79 10.28
CA TYR A 518 -3.61 15.73 9.31
C TYR A 518 -2.21 15.10 9.43
N ILE A 519 -2.08 13.90 8.88
CA ILE A 519 -0.83 13.15 8.70
C ILE A 519 -0.54 13.09 7.21
N TRP A 520 0.66 13.54 6.80
CA TRP A 520 1.16 13.40 5.45
C TRP A 520 1.54 11.94 5.21
N CYS A 521 0.87 11.22 4.32
CA CYS A 521 1.09 9.80 4.08
C CYS A 521 1.59 9.54 2.67
N MET A 522 2.49 8.55 2.58
CA MET A 522 2.95 7.95 1.34
C MET A 522 2.16 6.67 1.07
N LEU A 523 1.43 6.60 -0.06
CA LEU A 523 0.72 5.39 -0.47
C LEU A 523 1.64 4.43 -1.23
N HIS A 524 2.34 4.91 -2.22
CA HIS A 524 3.40 4.24 -2.99
C HIS A 524 2.98 2.95 -3.70
N ASN A 525 2.29 2.01 -3.03
CA ASN A 525 2.01 0.68 -3.56
C ASN A 525 0.54 0.31 -3.42
N PHE A 526 -0.01 -0.21 -4.50
CA PHE A 526 -1.37 -0.76 -4.58
C PHE A 526 -1.30 -2.30 -4.65
N ALA A 527 -2.17 -2.98 -3.93
CA ALA A 527 -2.36 -4.45 -3.96
C ALA A 527 -1.11 -5.31 -3.73
N ALA A 528 -0.01 -4.75 -3.23
CA ALA A 528 1.30 -5.41 -3.12
C ALA A 528 1.88 -5.84 -4.49
N ASP A 529 1.65 -5.08 -5.55
CA ASP A 529 2.20 -5.32 -6.88
C ASP A 529 3.72 -5.17 -6.90
N PHE A 530 4.37 -5.95 -7.77
CA PHE A 530 5.82 -5.92 -7.95
C PHE A 530 6.19 -5.08 -9.16
N GLU A 531 6.60 -3.85 -8.91
CA GLU A 531 7.25 -2.99 -9.90
C GLU A 531 8.32 -2.15 -9.21
N MET A 532 9.47 -1.96 -9.85
CA MET A 532 10.45 -0.98 -9.39
C MET A 532 9.93 0.42 -9.73
N TYR A 533 9.49 1.13 -8.71
CA TYR A 533 8.78 2.40 -8.82
C TYR A 533 9.01 3.24 -7.57
N GLY A 534 8.95 4.54 -7.71
CA GLY A 534 8.91 5.47 -6.58
C GLY A 534 8.97 6.93 -7.00
N VAL A 535 8.68 7.81 -6.04
CA VAL A 535 8.74 9.27 -6.18
C VAL A 535 9.61 9.82 -5.05
N LEU A 536 10.92 9.42 -5.06
CA LEU A 536 11.83 9.72 -3.94
C LEU A 536 11.98 11.21 -3.67
N ASP A 537 11.94 12.07 -4.70
CA ASP A 537 12.00 13.51 -4.53
C ASP A 537 10.81 14.06 -3.72
N ALA A 538 9.60 13.56 -3.98
CA ALA A 538 8.42 13.95 -3.21
C ALA A 538 8.46 13.41 -1.78
N VAL A 539 9.00 12.21 -1.58
CA VAL A 539 9.20 11.64 -0.24
C VAL A 539 10.22 12.44 0.57
N ALA A 540 11.33 12.86 -0.05
CA ALA A 540 12.40 13.60 0.62
C ALA A 540 12.01 15.04 1.00
N SER A 541 11.10 15.67 0.26
CA SER A 541 10.72 17.08 0.44
C SER A 541 9.30 17.25 0.98
N GLY A 542 8.32 16.50 0.49
CA GLY A 542 6.89 16.70 0.75
C GLY A 542 6.49 16.79 2.22
N PRO A 543 6.89 15.87 3.10
CA PRO A 543 6.59 15.95 4.52
C PRO A 543 7.16 17.20 5.20
N ILE A 544 8.34 17.66 4.74
CA ILE A 544 8.99 18.85 5.29
C ILE A 544 8.26 20.11 4.83
N ASP A 545 7.94 20.18 3.53
CA ASP A 545 7.23 21.33 2.95
C ASP A 545 5.82 21.46 3.55
N ALA A 546 5.10 20.36 3.74
CA ALA A 546 3.80 20.34 4.39
C ALA A 546 3.88 20.84 5.84
N ARG A 547 4.89 20.41 6.60
CA ARG A 547 5.07 20.84 7.99
C ARG A 547 5.48 22.30 8.11
N LEU A 548 6.32 22.80 7.20
CA LEU A 548 6.85 24.18 7.24
C LEU A 548 5.95 25.20 6.53
N SER A 549 4.89 24.74 5.85
CA SER A 549 3.93 25.61 5.20
C SER A 549 3.23 26.54 6.20
N GLU A 550 2.76 27.69 5.71
CA GLU A 550 2.05 28.67 6.53
C GLU A 550 0.76 28.05 7.10
N ASN A 551 0.51 28.29 8.39
CA ASN A 551 -0.64 27.75 9.11
C ASN A 551 -0.77 26.21 9.12
N SER A 552 0.33 25.47 8.95
CA SER A 552 0.34 24.03 8.94
C SER A 552 -0.41 23.41 10.12
N THR A 553 -1.30 22.47 9.83
CA THR A 553 -1.99 21.65 10.81
C THR A 553 -1.48 20.19 10.79
N MET A 554 -0.36 19.96 10.12
CA MET A 554 0.27 18.63 10.05
C MET A 554 0.77 18.19 11.44
N VAL A 555 0.35 17.00 11.86
CA VAL A 555 0.71 16.42 13.17
C VAL A 555 1.57 15.16 13.03
N GLY A 556 1.76 14.65 11.84
CA GLY A 556 2.50 13.40 11.62
C GLY A 556 2.92 13.15 10.19
N VAL A 557 3.76 12.13 10.04
CA VAL A 557 4.10 11.47 8.78
C VAL A 557 3.58 10.05 8.79
N GLY A 558 3.36 9.42 7.62
CA GLY A 558 2.82 8.06 7.59
C GLY A 558 3.11 7.31 6.29
N MET A 559 2.94 6.00 6.37
CA MET A 559 2.99 5.07 5.25
C MET A 559 1.66 4.34 5.18
N SER A 560 0.90 4.56 4.10
CA SER A 560 -0.47 4.08 3.90
C SER A 560 -0.62 3.15 2.69
N MET A 561 0.46 2.44 2.34
CA MET A 561 0.51 1.49 1.24
C MET A 561 -0.46 0.32 1.45
N GLU A 562 -1.06 -0.16 0.35
CA GLU A 562 -1.92 -1.35 0.37
C GLU A 562 -1.11 -2.63 0.59
N GLY A 563 0.14 -2.66 0.12
CA GLY A 563 1.03 -3.79 0.36
C GLY A 563 2.48 -3.38 0.57
N ILE A 564 3.25 -4.28 1.19
CA ILE A 564 4.65 -4.12 1.54
C ILE A 564 5.52 -5.20 0.88
N GLU A 565 6.81 -5.19 1.19
CA GLU A 565 7.80 -6.20 0.76
C GLU A 565 8.23 -6.03 -0.71
N GLN A 566 8.30 -4.77 -1.16
CA GLN A 566 8.90 -4.34 -2.43
C GLN A 566 9.56 -2.95 -2.24
N ASN A 567 10.36 -2.49 -3.18
CA ASN A 567 10.98 -1.13 -3.21
C ASN A 567 11.59 -0.67 -1.86
N PRO A 568 12.49 -1.43 -1.22
CA PRO A 568 12.97 -1.13 0.13
C PRO A 568 13.61 0.26 0.29
N ILE A 569 14.15 0.84 -0.78
CA ILE A 569 14.72 2.20 -0.78
C ILE A 569 13.68 3.27 -0.44
N VAL A 570 12.44 3.11 -0.92
CA VAL A 570 11.35 4.07 -0.72
C VAL A 570 10.94 4.10 0.75
N TYR A 571 10.81 2.92 1.35
CA TYR A 571 10.45 2.78 2.78
C TYR A 571 11.59 3.20 3.71
N ASP A 572 12.85 2.93 3.32
CA ASP A 572 14.04 3.34 4.08
C ASP A 572 14.16 4.87 4.16
N LEU A 573 13.84 5.58 3.07
CA LEU A 573 13.79 7.04 3.06
C LEU A 573 12.60 7.57 3.85
N MET A 574 11.39 7.05 3.58
CA MET A 574 10.17 7.56 4.24
C MET A 574 10.22 7.43 5.76
N SER A 575 10.80 6.34 6.27
CA SER A 575 10.95 6.13 7.72
C SER A 575 11.78 7.21 8.40
N GLU A 576 12.83 7.71 7.72
CA GLU A 576 13.66 8.79 8.26
C GLU A 576 12.93 10.13 8.34
N MET A 577 11.89 10.36 7.52
CA MET A 577 11.21 11.66 7.44
C MET A 577 10.53 12.05 8.75
N ALA A 578 10.25 11.09 9.63
CA ALA A 578 9.77 11.35 10.99
C ALA A 578 10.79 12.11 11.87
N PHE A 579 12.08 12.10 11.50
CA PHE A 579 13.21 12.64 12.30
C PHE A 579 13.93 13.79 11.61
N HIS A 580 13.59 14.13 10.36
CA HIS A 580 14.23 15.21 9.64
C HIS A 580 13.57 16.57 9.91
N HIS A 581 14.41 17.57 10.21
CA HIS A 581 13.99 18.95 10.35
C HIS A 581 14.09 19.77 9.06
N ARG A 582 14.82 19.28 8.07
CA ARG A 582 15.09 19.88 6.76
C ARG A 582 14.94 18.84 5.68
N GLN A 583 14.77 19.26 4.45
CA GLN A 583 14.80 18.38 3.27
C GLN A 583 16.10 17.57 3.24
N VAL A 584 16.01 16.35 2.79
CA VAL A 584 17.13 15.42 2.65
C VAL A 584 17.90 15.79 1.37
N ASP A 585 19.23 15.83 1.44
CA ASP A 585 20.06 15.83 0.24
C ASP A 585 19.99 14.44 -0.40
N LEU A 586 19.01 14.29 -1.30
CA LEU A 586 18.65 12.99 -1.86
C LEU A 586 19.77 12.40 -2.72
N GLN A 587 20.57 13.24 -3.39
CA GLN A 587 21.71 12.76 -4.18
C GLN A 587 22.74 12.05 -3.27
N VAL A 588 23.15 12.70 -2.20
CA VAL A 588 24.10 12.13 -1.22
C VAL A 588 23.47 10.91 -0.53
N TRP A 589 22.20 10.97 -0.22
CA TRP A 589 21.48 9.87 0.45
C TRP A 589 21.46 8.60 -0.42
N VAL A 590 21.13 8.74 -1.72
CA VAL A 590 21.12 7.63 -2.70
C VAL A 590 22.53 7.09 -2.95
N GLU A 591 23.56 7.94 -3.02
CA GLU A 591 24.95 7.48 -3.17
C GLU A 591 25.42 6.59 -2.01
N THR A 592 24.92 6.85 -0.79
CA THR A 592 25.28 6.04 0.39
C THR A 592 24.39 4.79 0.54
N TYR A 593 23.24 4.72 -0.09
CA TYR A 593 22.28 3.64 0.04
C TYR A 593 22.85 2.26 -0.31
N PRO A 594 23.51 2.02 -1.48
CA PRO A 594 24.05 0.71 -1.82
C PRO A 594 25.15 0.23 -0.87
N THR A 595 25.91 1.16 -0.28
CA THR A 595 26.92 0.78 0.74
C THR A 595 26.24 0.18 1.97
N ARG A 596 25.15 0.79 2.46
CA ARG A 596 24.37 0.25 3.57
C ARG A 596 23.63 -1.04 3.16
N ARG A 597 23.04 -1.04 1.97
CA ARG A 597 22.22 -2.12 1.45
C ARG A 597 22.99 -3.41 1.22
N TYR A 598 24.27 -3.30 0.80
CA TYR A 598 25.11 -4.46 0.45
C TYR A 598 26.27 -4.70 1.41
N GLY A 599 26.49 -3.81 2.37
CA GLY A 599 27.54 -3.93 3.38
C GLY A 599 28.94 -3.59 2.88
N LYS A 600 29.07 -3.14 1.63
CA LYS A 600 30.35 -2.80 0.99
C LYS A 600 30.20 -1.60 0.06
N SER A 601 31.18 -0.69 0.06
CA SER A 601 31.21 0.45 -0.86
C SER A 601 31.79 0.00 -2.19
N VAL A 602 30.96 0.04 -3.24
CA VAL A 602 31.30 -0.30 -4.63
C VAL A 602 30.86 0.84 -5.54
N THR A 603 31.81 1.55 -6.15
CA THR A 603 31.53 2.77 -6.95
C THR A 603 30.59 2.48 -8.12
N GLY A 604 30.72 1.35 -8.80
CA GLY A 604 29.83 0.97 -9.90
C GLY A 604 28.37 0.84 -9.44
N LEU A 605 28.12 0.23 -8.26
CA LEU A 605 26.78 0.10 -7.70
C LEU A 605 26.24 1.45 -7.20
N GLN A 606 27.10 2.36 -6.71
CA GLN A 606 26.69 3.74 -6.39
C GLN A 606 26.23 4.49 -7.66
N ASN A 607 26.95 4.32 -8.76
CA ASN A 607 26.56 4.88 -10.05
C ASN A 607 25.24 4.29 -10.57
N ALA A 608 25.06 2.96 -10.45
CA ALA A 608 23.81 2.29 -10.81
C ALA A 608 22.61 2.86 -10.04
N TRP A 609 22.71 3.01 -8.71
CA TRP A 609 21.64 3.58 -7.91
C TRP A 609 21.35 5.05 -8.22
N ARG A 610 22.36 5.83 -8.64
CA ARG A 610 22.13 7.20 -9.13
C ARG A 610 21.28 7.19 -10.42
N ILE A 611 21.55 6.26 -11.34
CA ILE A 611 20.74 6.07 -12.55
C ILE A 611 19.32 5.62 -12.18
N LEU A 612 19.18 4.65 -11.27
CA LEU A 612 17.85 4.17 -10.84
C LEU A 612 17.02 5.26 -10.16
N HIS A 613 17.65 6.14 -9.38
CA HIS A 613 16.98 7.33 -8.82
C HIS A 613 16.46 8.25 -9.92
N GLN A 614 17.26 8.52 -10.94
CA GLN A 614 16.90 9.42 -12.04
C GLN A 614 15.89 8.81 -13.03
N THR A 615 15.61 7.52 -12.90
CA THR A 615 14.74 6.76 -13.80
C THR A 615 13.57 6.14 -13.04
N LEU A 616 13.72 4.90 -12.53
CA LEU A 616 12.64 4.12 -11.91
C LEU A 616 12.02 4.79 -10.68
N TYR A 617 12.84 5.47 -9.88
CA TYR A 617 12.41 6.08 -8.61
C TYR A 617 12.10 7.58 -8.72
N ASN A 618 11.89 8.09 -9.94
CA ASN A 618 11.52 9.48 -10.23
C ASN A 618 10.28 9.56 -11.14
N CYS A 619 9.19 8.91 -10.75
CA CYS A 619 7.90 9.01 -11.43
C CYS A 619 7.18 10.29 -11.03
N THR A 620 7.62 11.43 -11.57
CA THR A 620 7.11 12.76 -11.18
C THR A 620 5.69 13.06 -11.65
N ASP A 621 5.16 12.32 -12.63
CA ASP A 621 3.79 12.49 -13.11
C ASP A 621 2.76 11.66 -12.30
N GLY A 622 3.22 10.78 -11.41
CA GLY A 622 2.40 9.98 -10.50
C GLY A 622 1.39 9.05 -11.17
N LYS A 623 1.61 8.69 -12.44
CA LYS A 623 0.65 7.87 -13.20
C LYS A 623 0.85 6.37 -13.04
N ASN A 624 1.98 5.94 -12.46
CA ASN A 624 2.26 4.52 -12.30
C ASN A 624 1.88 4.04 -10.91
N ASP A 625 0.61 3.88 -10.68
CA ASP A 625 0.05 3.38 -9.43
C ASP A 625 -0.15 1.85 -9.40
N LYS A 626 -0.06 1.17 -10.56
CA LYS A 626 -0.26 -0.29 -10.70
C LYS A 626 0.65 -0.87 -11.75
N ASN A 627 1.14 -2.10 -11.52
CA ASN A 627 1.87 -2.83 -12.54
C ASN A 627 0.93 -3.33 -13.65
N ARG A 628 1.16 -2.83 -14.88
CA ARG A 628 0.40 -3.18 -16.09
C ARG A 628 1.21 -3.91 -17.14
N ASP A 629 2.32 -4.51 -16.75
CA ASP A 629 3.12 -5.34 -17.66
C ASP A 629 2.28 -6.48 -18.22
N VAL A 630 2.37 -6.69 -19.52
CA VAL A 630 1.53 -7.65 -20.25
C VAL A 630 1.60 -9.09 -19.72
N ILE A 631 2.70 -9.47 -19.07
CA ILE A 631 2.83 -10.82 -18.47
C ILE A 631 1.80 -10.98 -17.35
N VAL A 632 1.72 -10.02 -16.43
CA VAL A 632 0.95 -10.10 -15.19
C VAL A 632 -0.42 -9.45 -15.27
N ALA A 633 -0.61 -8.49 -16.19
CA ALA A 633 -1.87 -7.81 -16.46
C ALA A 633 -2.28 -7.99 -17.93
N PHE A 634 -2.54 -9.23 -18.32
CA PHE A 634 -2.77 -9.60 -19.72
C PHE A 634 -4.08 -8.97 -20.26
N PRO A 635 -4.05 -8.33 -21.47
CA PRO A 635 -5.21 -7.64 -22.02
C PRO A 635 -6.36 -8.60 -22.35
N ASP A 636 -7.60 -8.19 -22.00
CA ASP A 636 -8.85 -8.89 -22.33
C ASP A 636 -9.64 -8.10 -23.37
N VAL A 637 -9.05 -7.94 -24.55
CA VAL A 637 -9.62 -7.17 -25.65
C VAL A 637 -9.31 -7.80 -27.01
N GLU A 638 -10.08 -7.41 -28.02
CA GLU A 638 -9.80 -7.70 -29.43
C GLU A 638 -8.42 -7.19 -29.86
N PRO A 639 -7.62 -7.96 -30.61
CA PRO A 639 -6.27 -7.54 -31.02
C PRO A 639 -6.24 -6.21 -31.82
N PHE A 640 -7.30 -5.91 -32.57
CA PHE A 640 -7.38 -4.70 -33.36
C PHE A 640 -7.55 -3.42 -32.55
N VAL A 641 -8.14 -3.48 -31.34
CA VAL A 641 -8.30 -2.30 -30.49
C VAL A 641 -7.01 -1.95 -29.71
N ILE A 642 -6.06 -2.88 -29.63
CA ILE A 642 -4.75 -2.61 -29.01
C ILE A 642 -4.00 -1.64 -29.90
N GLN A 643 -3.78 -0.41 -29.41
CA GLN A 643 -3.04 0.62 -30.14
C GLN A 643 -1.55 0.26 -30.14
N THR A 644 -0.92 0.25 -31.34
CA THR A 644 0.47 -0.15 -31.49
C THR A 644 1.45 1.00 -31.77
N PRO A 645 1.05 2.16 -32.29
CA PRO A 645 1.96 3.31 -32.39
C PRO A 645 1.91 4.15 -31.11
N GLY A 646 3.06 4.44 -30.54
CA GLY A 646 3.21 5.36 -29.41
C GLY A 646 3.12 4.70 -28.03
N LEU A 647 3.18 3.39 -27.95
CA LEU A 647 3.16 2.63 -26.70
C LEU A 647 4.28 3.00 -25.71
N TYR A 648 5.34 3.63 -26.20
CA TYR A 648 6.56 3.87 -25.41
C TYR A 648 7.22 5.23 -25.68
N MET A 649 6.54 6.14 -26.33
CA MET A 649 7.05 7.50 -26.50
C MET A 649 6.49 8.38 -25.38
N GLY A 650 7.31 8.62 -24.38
CA GLY A 650 7.14 9.75 -23.49
C GLY A 650 7.24 11.05 -24.30
N THR A 651 6.21 11.44 -25.04
CA THR A 651 6.09 12.79 -25.54
C THR A 651 5.66 13.67 -24.38
N SER A 652 6.61 14.32 -23.78
CA SER A 652 6.45 15.53 -23.01
C SER A 652 5.85 16.63 -23.89
N ASN A 653 4.57 16.60 -24.12
CA ASN A 653 3.77 17.75 -24.57
C ASN A 653 2.29 17.44 -24.39
N ILE A 654 1.84 17.39 -23.14
CA ILE A 654 0.44 17.60 -22.83
C ILE A 654 0.38 18.53 -21.62
N SER A 655 0.47 19.82 -21.92
CA SER A 655 -0.20 20.83 -21.12
C SER A 655 -1.70 20.66 -21.34
N SER A 656 -2.32 19.78 -20.59
CA SER A 656 -3.76 19.79 -20.37
C SER A 656 -3.96 19.55 -18.88
N PRO A 657 -4.71 20.42 -18.18
CA PRO A 657 -5.06 20.17 -16.81
C PRO A 657 -5.83 18.84 -16.78
N MET A 658 -5.40 17.92 -15.94
CA MET A 658 -6.14 16.71 -15.69
C MET A 658 -7.57 17.10 -15.28
N SER A 659 -8.48 17.01 -16.23
CA SER A 659 -9.90 16.92 -15.93
C SER A 659 -10.06 15.64 -15.12
N SER A 660 -10.38 15.80 -13.86
CA SER A 660 -10.89 14.76 -12.97
C SER A 660 -12.17 14.20 -13.59
N LYS A 661 -12.06 13.29 -14.52
CA LYS A 661 -13.20 12.58 -15.10
C LYS A 661 -13.17 11.14 -14.66
N ASN A 662 -13.93 10.95 -13.58
CA ASN A 662 -14.75 9.79 -13.33
C ASN A 662 -14.07 8.42 -13.46
N TYR A 663 -13.59 7.88 -12.33
CA TYR A 663 -13.82 6.48 -12.03
C TYR A 663 -15.32 6.26 -11.68
N VAL A 664 -16.20 6.74 -12.55
CA VAL A 664 -17.51 6.14 -12.70
C VAL A 664 -17.22 4.88 -13.50
N VAL A 665 -17.54 3.71 -12.97
CA VAL A 665 -17.67 2.46 -13.70
C VAL A 665 -18.38 2.79 -15.01
N LYS A 666 -17.61 3.06 -16.05
CA LYS A 666 -18.16 3.10 -17.41
C LYS A 666 -18.41 1.66 -17.78
N ASP A 667 -19.63 1.43 -18.28
CA ASP A 667 -20.06 0.20 -18.91
C ASP A 667 -18.87 -0.64 -19.42
N ALA A 668 -18.78 -1.88 -18.97
CA ALA A 668 -17.75 -2.85 -19.32
C ALA A 668 -17.60 -3.12 -20.84
N SER A 669 -18.36 -2.45 -21.66
CA SER A 669 -18.33 -2.53 -23.13
C SER A 669 -17.24 -1.67 -23.79
N ASN A 670 -16.51 -0.84 -23.04
CA ASN A 670 -15.47 0.07 -23.54
C ASN A 670 -14.18 0.04 -22.71
N ASP A 671 -13.79 -1.12 -22.16
CA ASP A 671 -12.49 -1.31 -21.53
C ASP A 671 -11.39 -1.17 -22.60
N ALA A 672 -10.95 0.06 -22.79
CA ALA A 672 -9.72 0.31 -23.54
C ALA A 672 -8.57 -0.33 -22.75
N TYR A 673 -7.79 -1.17 -23.42
CA TYR A 673 -6.54 -1.68 -22.87
C TYR A 673 -5.70 -0.51 -22.38
N GLU A 674 -5.50 -0.40 -21.07
CA GLU A 674 -4.57 0.55 -20.47
C GLU A 674 -3.15 0.03 -20.68
N GLN A 675 -2.39 0.82 -21.43
CA GLN A 675 -1.01 0.48 -21.77
C GLN A 675 -0.09 0.69 -20.56
N PRO A 676 0.97 -0.13 -20.41
CA PRO A 676 2.01 0.14 -19.43
C PRO A 676 2.56 1.55 -19.58
N HIS A 677 2.59 2.32 -18.50
CA HIS A 677 3.20 3.65 -18.48
C HIS A 677 4.70 3.53 -18.23
N ILE A 678 5.52 4.16 -19.09
CA ILE A 678 6.98 4.27 -18.91
C ILE A 678 7.34 5.74 -18.87
N TRP A 679 7.84 6.20 -17.73
CA TRP A 679 8.24 7.59 -17.46
C TRP A 679 9.77 7.80 -17.55
N TYR A 680 10.52 6.77 -17.90
CA TYR A 680 11.99 6.74 -17.86
C TYR A 680 12.62 6.20 -19.14
N ASP A 681 13.91 6.49 -19.33
CA ASP A 681 14.71 5.88 -20.38
C ASP A 681 15.06 4.43 -20.04
N THR A 682 14.58 3.49 -20.84
CA THR A 682 14.82 2.05 -20.65
C THR A 682 16.27 1.67 -20.89
N ILE A 683 17.01 2.38 -21.75
CA ILE A 683 18.44 2.15 -22.02
C ILE A 683 19.25 2.50 -20.76
N ALA A 684 18.92 3.60 -20.09
CA ALA A 684 19.57 3.95 -18.84
C ALA A 684 19.37 2.88 -17.75
N VAL A 685 18.17 2.28 -17.66
CA VAL A 685 17.90 1.17 -16.75
C VAL A 685 18.71 -0.07 -17.11
N ILE A 686 18.84 -0.40 -18.40
CA ILE A 686 19.71 -1.49 -18.86
C ILE A 686 21.17 -1.21 -18.48
N HIS A 687 21.63 0.03 -18.62
CA HIS A 687 22.99 0.41 -18.18
C HIS A 687 23.18 0.27 -16.66
N ALA A 688 22.18 0.61 -15.87
CA ALA A 688 22.23 0.32 -14.42
C ALA A 688 22.36 -1.18 -14.14
N LEU A 689 21.62 -2.02 -14.89
CA LEU A 689 21.74 -3.48 -14.80
C LEU A 689 23.14 -3.97 -15.18
N GLU A 690 23.76 -3.42 -16.24
CA GLU A 690 25.13 -3.74 -16.62
C GLU A 690 26.11 -3.51 -15.48
N LEU A 691 26.00 -2.37 -14.79
CA LEU A 691 26.81 -2.06 -13.62
C LEU A 691 26.58 -3.05 -12.45
N PHE A 692 25.34 -3.51 -12.23
CA PHE A 692 25.05 -4.59 -11.26
C PHE A 692 25.72 -5.90 -11.67
N LEU A 693 25.68 -6.28 -12.95
CA LEU A 693 26.29 -7.50 -13.47
C LEU A 693 27.83 -7.43 -13.46
N GLU A 694 28.41 -6.30 -13.75
CA GLU A 694 29.87 -6.07 -13.75
C GLU A 694 30.46 -6.19 -12.34
N HIS A 695 29.80 -5.55 -11.36
CA HIS A 695 30.29 -5.46 -9.98
C HIS A 695 29.66 -6.51 -9.02
N GLY A 696 28.79 -7.37 -9.54
CA GLY A 696 28.03 -8.31 -8.71
C GLY A 696 28.89 -9.31 -7.92
N ASP A 697 30.01 -9.75 -8.46
CA ASP A 697 30.92 -10.68 -7.79
C ASP A 697 31.48 -10.10 -6.47
N GLU A 698 31.53 -8.77 -6.34
CA GLU A 698 32.04 -8.11 -5.13
C GLU A 698 31.08 -8.21 -3.93
N VAL A 699 29.78 -8.43 -4.19
CA VAL A 699 28.68 -8.38 -3.20
C VAL A 699 27.69 -9.53 -3.33
N SER A 700 27.99 -10.57 -4.11
CA SER A 700 27.09 -11.70 -4.39
C SER A 700 26.63 -12.48 -3.14
N ASP A 701 27.40 -12.43 -2.05
CA ASP A 701 27.05 -13.04 -0.76
C ASP A 701 25.88 -12.29 -0.06
N SER A 702 25.62 -11.02 -0.42
CA SER A 702 24.54 -10.24 0.16
C SER A 702 23.18 -10.68 -0.40
N SER A 703 22.29 -11.12 0.49
CA SER A 703 20.91 -11.47 0.11
C SER A 703 20.15 -10.25 -0.42
N THR A 704 20.40 -9.06 0.13
CA THR A 704 19.81 -7.80 -0.34
C THR A 704 20.28 -7.44 -1.75
N PHE A 705 21.53 -7.70 -2.09
CA PHE A 705 22.03 -7.52 -3.46
C PHE A 705 21.36 -8.50 -4.43
N ARG A 706 21.25 -9.78 -4.06
CA ARG A 706 20.59 -10.78 -4.91
C ARG A 706 19.12 -10.44 -5.15
N TYR A 707 18.42 -9.93 -4.13
CA TYR A 707 17.05 -9.43 -4.30
C TYR A 707 16.97 -8.31 -5.33
N ASP A 708 17.78 -7.26 -5.14
CA ASP A 708 17.76 -6.08 -6.02
C ASP A 708 18.18 -6.43 -7.46
N LEU A 709 19.15 -7.34 -7.63
CA LEU A 709 19.57 -7.84 -8.93
C LEU A 709 18.46 -8.61 -9.66
N VAL A 710 17.78 -9.53 -8.95
CA VAL A 710 16.65 -10.29 -9.52
C VAL A 710 15.52 -9.33 -9.91
N ASP A 711 15.20 -8.37 -9.05
CA ASP A 711 14.13 -7.41 -9.32
C ASP A 711 14.45 -6.48 -10.50
N LEU A 712 15.69 -5.96 -10.58
CA LEU A 712 16.12 -5.11 -11.69
C LEU A 712 16.17 -5.88 -13.02
N THR A 713 16.65 -7.12 -13.01
CA THR A 713 16.65 -8.00 -14.19
C THR A 713 15.23 -8.33 -14.64
N ARG A 714 14.32 -8.67 -13.70
CA ARG A 714 12.90 -8.86 -13.95
C ARG A 714 12.28 -7.60 -14.55
N GLN A 715 12.56 -6.40 -13.99
CA GLN A 715 12.04 -5.13 -14.49
C GLN A 715 12.43 -4.91 -15.95
N ALA A 716 13.70 -5.05 -16.30
CA ALA A 716 14.18 -4.86 -17.67
C ALA A 716 13.53 -5.86 -18.66
N LEU A 717 13.46 -7.13 -18.26
CA LEU A 717 12.89 -8.20 -19.11
C LEU A 717 11.35 -8.11 -19.23
N ALA A 718 10.64 -7.63 -18.20
CA ALA A 718 9.21 -7.40 -18.27
C ALA A 718 8.88 -6.29 -19.29
N LYS A 719 9.65 -5.21 -19.33
CA LYS A 719 9.48 -4.15 -20.33
C LYS A 719 9.85 -4.65 -21.75
N TYR A 720 10.82 -5.54 -21.86
CA TYR A 720 11.12 -6.22 -23.13
C TYR A 720 9.97 -7.15 -23.58
N ALA A 721 9.31 -7.86 -22.67
CA ALA A 721 8.11 -8.66 -22.98
C ALA A 721 6.97 -7.80 -23.54
N ASN A 722 6.74 -6.60 -22.98
CA ASN A 722 5.77 -5.66 -23.51
C ASN A 722 6.06 -5.30 -24.98
N GLN A 723 7.33 -5.11 -25.33
CA GLN A 723 7.72 -4.81 -26.72
C GLN A 723 7.51 -6.01 -27.66
N ILE A 724 7.86 -7.22 -27.23
CA ILE A 724 7.57 -8.44 -28.01
C ILE A 724 6.07 -8.54 -28.27
N PHE A 725 5.23 -8.30 -27.27
CA PHE A 725 3.78 -8.35 -27.41
C PHE A 725 3.26 -7.34 -28.42
N VAL A 726 3.75 -6.09 -28.39
CA VAL A 726 3.40 -5.10 -29.40
C VAL A 726 3.75 -5.57 -30.82
N LYS A 727 4.93 -6.15 -31.02
CA LYS A 727 5.35 -6.69 -32.31
C LYS A 727 4.47 -7.89 -32.75
N ILE A 728 4.01 -8.72 -31.81
CA ILE A 728 3.04 -9.79 -32.09
C ILE A 728 1.75 -9.19 -32.65
N ILE A 729 1.20 -8.16 -31.99
CA ILE A 729 -0.05 -7.50 -32.42
C ILE A 729 0.14 -6.78 -33.78
N GLN A 730 1.27 -6.12 -34.02
CA GLN A 730 1.59 -5.52 -35.32
C GLN A 730 1.66 -6.59 -36.42
N SER A 731 2.33 -7.70 -36.14
CA SER A 731 2.43 -8.82 -37.08
C SER A 731 1.08 -9.47 -37.37
N TYR A 732 0.22 -9.61 -36.35
CA TYR A 732 -1.16 -10.05 -36.50
C TYR A 732 -1.97 -9.11 -37.42
N LYS A 733 -1.92 -7.80 -37.17
CA LYS A 733 -2.60 -6.78 -37.97
C LYS A 733 -2.12 -6.75 -39.43
N SER A 734 -0.89 -7.16 -39.70
CA SER A 734 -0.32 -7.29 -41.05
C SER A 734 -0.45 -8.69 -41.67
N ASN A 735 -1.24 -9.59 -41.03
CA ASN A 735 -1.46 -10.97 -41.47
C ASN A 735 -0.17 -11.79 -41.65
N ASN A 736 0.87 -11.55 -40.83
CA ASN A 736 2.13 -12.28 -40.91
C ASN A 736 2.17 -13.43 -39.90
N ILE A 737 1.58 -14.55 -40.25
CA ILE A 737 1.46 -15.76 -39.40
C ILE A 737 2.84 -16.22 -38.89
N SER A 738 3.84 -16.31 -39.78
CA SER A 738 5.18 -16.76 -39.40
C SER A 738 5.79 -15.92 -38.30
N GLN A 739 5.68 -14.59 -38.41
CA GLN A 739 6.22 -13.68 -37.42
C GLN A 739 5.41 -13.73 -36.12
N VAL A 740 4.08 -13.81 -36.16
CA VAL A 740 3.23 -14.03 -34.98
C VAL A 740 3.69 -15.27 -34.22
N THR A 741 3.88 -16.40 -34.92
CA THR A 741 4.32 -17.67 -34.32
C THR A 741 5.68 -17.55 -33.66
N THR A 742 6.69 -17.04 -34.37
CA THR A 742 8.06 -16.88 -33.86
C THR A 742 8.14 -15.96 -32.66
N LEU A 743 7.43 -14.81 -32.69
CA LEU A 743 7.43 -13.86 -31.59
C LEU A 743 6.64 -14.38 -30.37
N SER A 744 5.55 -15.13 -30.59
CA SER A 744 4.80 -15.78 -29.52
C SER A 744 5.65 -16.83 -28.78
N GLU A 745 6.40 -17.66 -29.52
CA GLU A 745 7.36 -18.60 -28.93
C GLU A 745 8.46 -17.87 -28.14
N ARG A 746 8.99 -16.77 -28.67
CA ARG A 746 9.98 -15.93 -27.97
C ARG A 746 9.41 -15.35 -26.68
N PHE A 747 8.16 -14.87 -26.68
CA PHE A 747 7.48 -14.36 -25.51
C PHE A 747 7.33 -15.44 -24.44
N LEU A 748 6.83 -16.64 -24.81
CA LEU A 748 6.63 -17.73 -23.87
C LEU A 748 7.96 -18.27 -23.30
N ASN A 749 9.02 -18.31 -24.10
CA ASN A 749 10.36 -18.64 -23.63
C ASN A 749 10.88 -17.61 -22.62
N LEU A 750 10.63 -16.32 -22.86
CA LEU A 750 10.98 -15.25 -21.92
C LEU A 750 10.24 -15.38 -20.61
N VAL A 751 8.93 -15.72 -20.62
CA VAL A 751 8.15 -15.97 -19.40
C VAL A 751 8.72 -17.13 -18.59
N ASN A 752 9.12 -18.22 -19.24
CA ASN A 752 9.75 -19.37 -18.57
C ASN A 752 11.13 -19.01 -17.99
N ASP A 753 11.93 -18.24 -18.71
CA ASP A 753 13.23 -17.76 -18.24
C ASP A 753 13.11 -16.81 -17.06
N LEU A 754 12.07 -15.94 -17.06
CA LEU A 754 11.73 -15.11 -15.93
C LEU A 754 11.30 -15.94 -14.71
N ASP A 755 10.50 -17.00 -14.90
CA ASP A 755 10.14 -17.91 -13.81
C ASP A 755 11.38 -18.55 -13.17
N MET A 756 12.37 -18.93 -14.00
CA MET A 756 13.64 -19.45 -13.52
C MET A 756 14.47 -18.39 -12.77
N LEU A 757 14.53 -17.16 -13.26
CA LEU A 757 15.20 -16.05 -12.57
C LEU A 757 14.57 -15.82 -11.19
N LEU A 758 13.25 -15.71 -11.13
CA LEU A 758 12.51 -15.45 -9.89
C LEU A 758 12.67 -16.61 -8.88
N ALA A 759 12.89 -17.85 -9.35
CA ALA A 759 13.18 -18.99 -8.49
C ALA A 759 14.50 -18.86 -7.72
N SER A 760 15.38 -17.92 -8.11
CA SER A 760 16.71 -17.76 -7.51
C SER A 760 16.73 -16.90 -6.24
N HIS A 761 15.57 -16.35 -5.80
CA HIS A 761 15.48 -15.62 -4.53
C HIS A 761 14.13 -15.85 -3.84
N GLU A 762 14.14 -16.04 -2.50
CA GLU A 762 12.97 -16.38 -1.68
C GLU A 762 11.84 -15.34 -1.78
N GLY A 763 12.17 -14.07 -1.99
CA GLY A 763 11.21 -12.97 -2.12
C GLY A 763 10.24 -13.10 -3.30
N PHE A 764 10.61 -13.92 -4.29
CA PHE A 764 9.86 -14.09 -5.54
C PHE A 764 9.28 -15.48 -5.74
N LEU A 765 8.94 -16.18 -4.65
CA LEU A 765 8.35 -17.54 -4.70
C LEU A 765 6.87 -17.53 -4.37
N LEU A 766 6.06 -18.28 -5.13
CA LEU A 766 4.64 -18.50 -4.85
C LEU A 766 4.44 -19.42 -3.63
N GLY A 767 5.33 -20.42 -3.45
CA GLY A 767 5.20 -21.42 -2.39
C GLY A 767 4.99 -20.84 -1.00
N PRO A 768 5.82 -19.91 -0.51
CA PRO A 768 5.66 -19.32 0.83
C PRO A 768 4.30 -18.68 1.07
N TRP A 769 3.70 -18.04 0.06
CA TRP A 769 2.36 -17.45 0.15
C TRP A 769 1.27 -18.49 0.39
N LEU A 770 1.28 -19.57 -0.38
CA LEU A 770 0.29 -20.64 -0.27
C LEU A 770 0.48 -21.45 1.02
N GLU A 771 1.74 -21.76 1.39
CA GLU A 771 2.02 -22.51 2.62
C GLU A 771 1.68 -21.69 3.87
N SER A 772 1.89 -20.37 3.88
CA SER A 772 1.45 -19.50 4.99
C SER A 772 -0.06 -19.55 5.17
N ALA A 773 -0.83 -19.55 4.08
CA ALA A 773 -2.27 -19.68 4.15
C ALA A 773 -2.69 -21.04 4.75
N LYS A 774 -2.13 -22.13 4.24
CA LYS A 774 -2.42 -23.48 4.73
C LYS A 774 -1.97 -23.69 6.18
N GLY A 775 -0.89 -23.06 6.59
CA GLY A 775 -0.34 -23.14 7.96
C GLY A 775 -1.28 -22.60 9.04
N LEU A 776 -2.23 -21.73 8.71
CA LEU A 776 -3.23 -21.22 9.64
C LEU A 776 -4.46 -22.12 9.79
N ALA A 777 -4.60 -23.13 8.93
CA ALA A 777 -5.74 -24.04 8.96
C ALA A 777 -5.67 -25.04 10.13
N ARG A 778 -6.82 -25.43 10.66
CA ARG A 778 -6.97 -26.41 11.73
C ARG A 778 -7.41 -27.79 11.22
N ASP A 779 -7.91 -27.86 9.99
CA ASP A 779 -8.37 -29.07 9.32
C ASP A 779 -8.25 -28.93 7.80
N GLN A 780 -8.51 -30.05 7.07
CA GLN A 780 -8.38 -30.10 5.61
C GLN A 780 -9.38 -29.20 4.86
N GLU A 781 -10.57 -28.94 5.41
CA GLU A 781 -11.54 -28.08 4.73
C GLU A 781 -11.10 -26.61 4.83
N GLN A 782 -10.59 -26.20 5.98
CA GLN A 782 -9.97 -24.89 6.15
C GLN A 782 -8.71 -24.73 5.28
N GLU A 783 -7.86 -25.78 5.20
CA GLU A 783 -6.68 -25.76 4.34
C GLU A 783 -7.07 -25.51 2.87
N LYS A 784 -8.09 -26.21 2.37
CA LYS A 784 -8.61 -25.99 1.02
C LYS A 784 -9.17 -24.58 0.83
N GLN A 785 -9.95 -24.10 1.77
CA GLN A 785 -10.55 -22.76 1.74
C GLN A 785 -9.47 -21.68 1.73
N TYR A 786 -8.47 -21.78 2.61
CA TYR A 786 -7.45 -20.76 2.76
C TYR A 786 -6.50 -20.74 1.56
N GLU A 787 -6.11 -21.90 1.05
CA GLU A 787 -5.33 -21.98 -0.21
C GLU A 787 -6.12 -21.41 -1.39
N TRP A 788 -7.41 -21.72 -1.50
CA TRP A 788 -8.26 -21.13 -2.54
C TRP A 788 -8.36 -19.61 -2.40
N ASN A 789 -8.55 -19.09 -1.17
CA ASN A 789 -8.52 -17.64 -0.90
C ASN A 789 -7.20 -17.01 -1.34
N ALA A 790 -6.07 -17.65 -1.02
CA ALA A 790 -4.74 -17.16 -1.37
C ALA A 790 -4.49 -17.14 -2.88
N ARG A 791 -4.95 -18.17 -3.61
CA ARG A 791 -4.87 -18.25 -5.07
C ARG A 791 -5.80 -17.27 -5.76
N THR A 792 -7.02 -17.12 -5.25
CA THR A 792 -8.05 -16.24 -5.81
C THR A 792 -7.66 -14.78 -5.67
N GLN A 793 -7.15 -14.37 -4.51
CA GLN A 793 -6.76 -12.98 -4.25
C GLN A 793 -5.75 -12.45 -5.28
N ILE A 794 -4.77 -13.26 -5.69
CA ILE A 794 -3.71 -12.86 -6.61
C ILE A 794 -4.03 -13.09 -8.10
N THR A 795 -5.26 -13.52 -8.42
CA THR A 795 -5.67 -13.80 -9.81
C THR A 795 -6.98 -13.10 -10.17
N MET A 796 -8.11 -13.69 -9.87
CA MET A 796 -9.41 -13.20 -10.32
C MET A 796 -10.47 -13.42 -9.24
N TRP A 797 -11.18 -12.36 -8.86
CA TRP A 797 -12.20 -12.41 -7.82
C TRP A 797 -13.58 -12.65 -8.41
N PHE A 798 -14.52 -13.04 -7.55
CA PHE A 798 -15.95 -13.29 -7.82
C PHE A 798 -16.26 -14.46 -8.78
N ASP A 799 -17.54 -14.76 -8.90
CA ASP A 799 -18.08 -15.81 -9.78
C ASP A 799 -18.03 -15.36 -11.25
N ASN A 800 -16.94 -15.65 -11.90
CA ASN A 800 -16.75 -15.33 -13.31
C ASN A 800 -17.57 -16.26 -14.20
N THR A 801 -18.23 -15.69 -15.21
CA THR A 801 -18.98 -16.45 -16.21
C THR A 801 -18.07 -16.86 -17.36
N GLU A 802 -18.55 -17.75 -18.26
CA GLU A 802 -17.80 -18.16 -19.45
C GLU A 802 -17.42 -16.99 -20.38
N THR A 803 -18.09 -15.86 -20.27
CA THR A 803 -17.88 -14.73 -21.17
C THR A 803 -17.54 -13.42 -20.47
N LYS A 804 -17.63 -13.38 -19.13
CA LYS A 804 -17.38 -12.18 -18.33
C LYS A 804 -16.47 -12.49 -17.15
N ALA A 805 -15.37 -11.78 -17.06
CA ALA A 805 -14.47 -11.79 -15.93
C ALA A 805 -14.69 -10.56 -15.05
N SER A 806 -14.36 -10.68 -13.76
CA SER A 806 -14.30 -9.56 -12.83
C SER A 806 -13.33 -8.46 -13.30
N LEU A 807 -13.65 -7.23 -13.01
CA LEU A 807 -12.74 -6.08 -13.18
C LEU A 807 -11.56 -6.14 -12.18
N LEU A 808 -11.68 -6.94 -11.10
CA LEU A 808 -10.61 -7.20 -10.14
C LEU A 808 -9.73 -8.40 -10.53
N ARG A 809 -9.72 -8.79 -11.81
CA ARG A 809 -8.68 -9.69 -12.31
C ARG A 809 -7.33 -8.98 -12.30
N ASP A 810 -6.29 -9.68 -11.89
CA ASP A 810 -4.90 -9.22 -11.87
C ASP A 810 -4.65 -7.91 -11.07
N TYR A 811 -5.60 -7.48 -10.25
CA TYR A 811 -5.41 -6.29 -9.41
C TYR A 811 -4.24 -6.49 -8.44
N ALA A 812 -4.13 -7.66 -7.82
CA ALA A 812 -3.04 -8.03 -6.91
C ALA A 812 -2.00 -8.94 -7.61
N ASN A 813 -1.61 -8.60 -8.84
CA ASN A 813 -0.68 -9.42 -9.62
C ASN A 813 0.71 -9.55 -8.96
N LYS A 814 1.38 -10.66 -9.22
CA LYS A 814 2.67 -10.97 -8.61
C LYS A 814 3.67 -11.53 -9.60
N TYR A 815 4.87 -11.00 -9.60
CA TYR A 815 6.01 -11.64 -10.25
C TYR A 815 6.60 -12.72 -9.33
N TRP A 816 5.95 -13.89 -9.28
CA TRP A 816 6.43 -15.03 -8.49
C TRP A 816 6.72 -16.26 -9.36
N SER A 817 7.86 -16.90 -9.13
CA SER A 817 8.16 -18.20 -9.70
C SER A 817 7.09 -19.22 -9.31
N GLY A 818 6.66 -20.02 -10.27
CA GLY A 818 5.52 -20.90 -10.18
C GLY A 818 4.24 -20.25 -10.73
N LEU A 819 3.97 -18.98 -10.42
CA LEU A 819 2.80 -18.26 -10.95
C LEU A 819 3.00 -17.90 -12.43
N LEU A 820 4.20 -17.45 -12.82
CA LEU A 820 4.51 -17.15 -14.21
C LEU A 820 4.38 -18.40 -15.08
N ARG A 821 5.02 -19.49 -14.69
CA ARG A 821 5.04 -20.73 -15.46
C ARG A 821 3.69 -21.43 -15.52
N ASP A 822 2.93 -21.46 -14.42
CA ASP A 822 1.73 -22.31 -14.29
C ASP A 822 0.42 -21.54 -14.50
N TYR A 823 0.45 -20.21 -14.56
CA TYR A 823 -0.75 -19.40 -14.75
C TYR A 823 -0.59 -18.34 -15.87
N TYR A 824 0.34 -17.39 -15.73
CA TYR A 824 0.44 -16.28 -16.70
C TYR A 824 0.94 -16.75 -18.08
N GLY A 825 1.93 -17.64 -18.13
CA GLY A 825 2.43 -18.22 -19.39
C GLY A 825 1.36 -19.00 -20.16
N PRO A 826 0.68 -19.96 -19.54
CA PRO A 826 -0.45 -20.66 -20.15
C PRO A 826 -1.58 -19.73 -20.63
N ARG A 827 -1.92 -18.67 -19.88
CA ARG A 827 -2.92 -17.67 -20.28
C ARG A 827 -2.49 -16.94 -21.56
N ALA A 828 -1.23 -16.51 -21.65
CA ALA A 828 -0.68 -15.90 -22.86
C ALA A 828 -0.65 -16.87 -24.04
N ALA A 829 -0.28 -18.13 -23.79
CA ALA A 829 -0.26 -19.18 -24.83
C ALA A 829 -1.64 -19.41 -25.44
N ILE A 830 -2.71 -19.40 -24.64
CA ILE A 830 -4.09 -19.48 -25.12
C ILE A 830 -4.39 -18.31 -26.07
N TYR A 831 -4.03 -17.07 -25.71
CA TYR A 831 -4.25 -15.92 -26.56
C TYR A 831 -3.54 -16.04 -27.91
N PHE A 832 -2.26 -16.42 -27.89
CA PHE A 832 -1.47 -16.60 -29.13
C PHE A 832 -2.00 -17.72 -30.02
N LYS A 833 -2.50 -18.82 -29.43
CA LYS A 833 -3.20 -19.88 -30.14
C LYS A 833 -4.40 -19.32 -30.92
N TYR A 834 -5.20 -18.43 -30.29
CA TYR A 834 -6.35 -17.83 -30.98
C TYR A 834 -5.95 -16.80 -32.03
N LEU A 835 -4.85 -16.04 -31.83
CA LEU A 835 -4.30 -15.16 -32.86
C LEU A 835 -3.90 -15.95 -34.11
N ILE A 836 -3.12 -17.01 -33.94
CA ILE A 836 -2.62 -17.84 -35.04
C ILE A 836 -3.80 -18.52 -35.75
N SER A 837 -4.72 -19.13 -35.00
CA SER A 837 -5.89 -19.82 -35.57
C SER A 837 -6.78 -18.90 -36.40
N SER A 838 -6.96 -17.64 -35.98
CA SER A 838 -7.76 -16.66 -36.74
C SER A 838 -7.10 -16.30 -38.08
N LEU A 839 -5.78 -16.16 -38.11
CA LEU A 839 -5.03 -15.90 -39.33
C LEU A 839 -5.03 -17.13 -40.27
N GLU A 840 -4.81 -18.35 -39.75
CA GLU A 840 -4.83 -19.58 -40.52
C GLU A 840 -6.18 -19.84 -41.21
N LYS A 841 -7.28 -19.53 -40.50
CA LYS A 841 -8.64 -19.72 -41.01
C LYS A 841 -9.16 -18.49 -41.78
N ASN A 842 -8.45 -17.39 -41.75
CA ASN A 842 -8.91 -16.11 -42.26
C ASN A 842 -10.28 -15.69 -41.64
N GLU A 843 -10.41 -15.85 -40.31
CA GLU A 843 -11.61 -15.54 -39.55
C GLU A 843 -11.28 -14.44 -38.49
N PRO A 844 -12.28 -13.69 -38.00
CA PRO A 844 -12.08 -12.77 -36.88
C PRO A 844 -11.52 -13.49 -35.65
N PHE A 845 -10.83 -12.73 -34.76
CA PHE A 845 -10.39 -13.25 -33.49
C PHE A 845 -11.60 -13.71 -32.64
N ALA A 846 -11.56 -14.94 -32.16
CA ALA A 846 -12.64 -15.54 -31.43
C ALA A 846 -12.58 -15.14 -29.93
N LEU A 847 -12.93 -13.88 -29.62
CA LEU A 847 -12.82 -13.25 -28.29
C LEU A 847 -13.60 -14.03 -27.21
N VAL A 848 -14.82 -14.48 -27.52
CA VAL A 848 -15.69 -15.18 -26.57
C VAL A 848 -15.13 -16.55 -26.21
N GLU A 849 -14.66 -17.29 -27.20
CA GLU A 849 -14.08 -18.62 -27.04
C GLU A 849 -12.76 -18.53 -26.28
N TRP A 850 -11.93 -17.53 -26.59
CA TRP A 850 -10.71 -17.24 -25.85
C TRP A 850 -11.00 -16.89 -24.39
N ARG A 851 -11.99 -16.01 -24.11
CA ARG A 851 -12.41 -15.68 -22.74
C ARG A 851 -12.85 -16.90 -21.96
N ARG A 852 -13.68 -17.77 -22.56
CA ARG A 852 -14.12 -19.01 -21.94
C ARG A 852 -12.94 -19.90 -21.56
N GLU A 853 -11.95 -20.03 -22.43
CA GLU A 853 -10.79 -20.90 -22.18
C GLU A 853 -9.89 -20.36 -21.06
N TRP A 854 -9.55 -19.06 -21.06
CA TRP A 854 -8.68 -18.52 -20.02
C TRP A 854 -9.39 -18.34 -18.67
N ILE A 855 -10.70 -18.04 -18.62
CA ILE A 855 -11.48 -18.05 -17.38
C ILE A 855 -11.52 -19.48 -16.81
N SER A 856 -11.71 -20.49 -17.65
CA SER A 856 -11.64 -21.90 -17.22
C SER A 856 -10.24 -22.27 -16.68
N LEU A 857 -9.17 -21.80 -17.34
CA LEU A 857 -7.80 -21.95 -16.84
C LEU A 857 -7.67 -21.36 -15.44
N THR A 858 -8.16 -20.15 -15.23
CA THR A 858 -8.08 -19.45 -13.94
C THR A 858 -8.83 -20.20 -12.85
N ASN A 859 -10.08 -20.58 -13.10
CA ASN A 859 -10.91 -21.33 -12.15
C ASN A 859 -10.26 -22.69 -11.78
N ASN A 860 -9.69 -23.37 -12.75
CA ASN A 860 -8.97 -24.63 -12.52
C ASN A 860 -7.72 -24.41 -11.67
N TRP A 861 -6.93 -23.37 -11.97
CA TRP A 861 -5.74 -23.02 -11.20
C TRP A 861 -6.05 -22.61 -9.76
N GLN A 862 -7.13 -21.89 -9.53
CA GLN A 862 -7.60 -21.51 -8.18
C GLN A 862 -7.99 -22.73 -7.34
N ASN A 863 -8.51 -23.76 -7.95
CA ASN A 863 -8.92 -25.02 -7.31
C ASN A 863 -7.83 -26.11 -7.31
N ASP A 864 -6.68 -25.85 -7.94
CA ASP A 864 -5.55 -26.78 -7.95
C ASP A 864 -4.89 -26.89 -6.57
N ARG A 865 -4.23 -28.03 -6.32
CA ARG A 865 -3.51 -28.35 -5.07
C ARG A 865 -2.02 -28.59 -5.29
N LYS A 866 -1.51 -28.14 -6.44
CA LYS A 866 -0.08 -28.22 -6.74
C LYS A 866 0.73 -27.48 -5.69
N VAL A 867 1.74 -28.18 -5.13
CA VAL A 867 2.71 -27.63 -4.20
C VAL A 867 3.82 -26.92 -4.98
N PHE A 868 4.25 -25.78 -4.49
CA PHE A 868 5.30 -24.96 -5.09
C PHE A 868 6.52 -24.86 -4.16
N PRO A 869 7.73 -24.69 -4.71
CA PRO A 869 8.94 -24.53 -3.89
C PRO A 869 8.81 -23.36 -2.90
N THR A 870 9.31 -23.58 -1.68
CA THR A 870 9.39 -22.56 -0.62
C THR A 870 10.81 -22.06 -0.39
N THR A 871 11.79 -22.66 -1.05
CA THR A 871 13.21 -22.28 -0.99
C THR A 871 13.72 -21.94 -2.38
N ALA A 872 14.58 -20.93 -2.44
CA ALA A 872 15.18 -20.51 -3.70
C ALA A 872 16.14 -21.55 -4.27
N THR A 873 16.29 -21.55 -5.59
CA THR A 873 17.17 -22.46 -6.33
C THR A 873 17.85 -21.73 -7.49
N GLY A 874 19.15 -21.96 -7.66
CA GLY A 874 19.94 -21.35 -8.72
C GLY A 874 20.80 -20.18 -8.21
N ASP A 875 21.67 -19.69 -9.10
CA ASP A 875 22.56 -18.55 -8.84
C ASP A 875 21.99 -17.32 -9.54
N ALA A 876 21.51 -16.36 -8.78
CA ALA A 876 20.88 -15.14 -9.27
C ALA A 876 21.79 -14.35 -10.21
N LEU A 877 23.09 -14.22 -9.91
CA LEU A 877 24.04 -13.47 -10.72
C LEU A 877 24.34 -14.16 -12.04
N HIS A 878 24.56 -15.49 -12.00
CA HIS A 878 24.78 -16.28 -13.20
C HIS A 878 23.57 -16.28 -14.13
N ILE A 879 22.36 -16.46 -13.57
CA ILE A 879 21.11 -16.45 -14.33
C ILE A 879 20.89 -15.07 -14.96
N SER A 880 21.04 -13.98 -14.18
CA SER A 880 20.87 -12.60 -14.67
C SER A 880 21.85 -12.29 -15.81
N ARG A 881 23.13 -12.67 -15.69
CA ARG A 881 24.14 -12.52 -16.77
C ARG A 881 23.73 -13.29 -18.02
N SER A 882 23.25 -14.53 -17.87
CA SER A 882 22.80 -15.35 -19.01
C SER A 882 21.59 -14.75 -19.72
N LEU A 883 20.63 -14.22 -18.97
CA LEU A 883 19.43 -13.59 -19.53
C LEU A 883 19.73 -12.23 -20.16
N TYR A 884 20.65 -11.45 -19.58
CA TYR A 884 21.13 -10.21 -20.17
C TYR A 884 21.73 -10.49 -21.56
N VAL A 885 22.62 -11.47 -21.69
CA VAL A 885 23.21 -11.87 -22.98
C VAL A 885 22.15 -12.36 -23.96
N LYS A 886 21.18 -13.14 -23.48
CA LYS A 886 20.13 -13.75 -24.33
C LYS A 886 19.13 -12.74 -24.90
N TYR A 887 18.80 -11.69 -24.14
CA TYR A 887 17.68 -10.81 -24.46
C TYR A 887 18.01 -9.32 -24.58
N LEU A 888 19.00 -8.83 -23.85
CA LEU A 888 19.27 -7.40 -23.70
C LEU A 888 20.57 -6.91 -24.36
N LEU A 889 21.59 -7.78 -24.50
CA LEU A 889 22.87 -7.40 -25.10
C LEU A 889 22.69 -6.86 -26.53
N ASP A 890 21.85 -7.51 -27.33
CA ASP A 890 21.54 -7.11 -28.70
C ASP A 890 20.29 -6.19 -28.78
N ALA A 891 19.64 -5.89 -27.68
CA ALA A 891 18.46 -5.03 -27.65
C ALA A 891 18.78 -3.59 -28.13
N GLY A 892 20.02 -3.10 -27.91
CA GLY A 892 20.55 -1.89 -28.51
C GLY A 892 20.92 -2.06 -29.99
N SER A 893 21.11 -3.29 -30.47
CA SER A 893 21.44 -3.64 -31.86
C SER A 893 20.26 -4.24 -32.65
N LEU A 894 19.08 -4.41 -32.02
CA LEU A 894 17.82 -4.71 -32.70
C LEU A 894 17.29 -3.50 -33.53
N GLN A 895 18.19 -2.72 -34.10
CA GLN A 895 18.06 -2.05 -35.38
C GLN A 895 18.05 -3.13 -36.48
N VAL A 896 17.15 -4.11 -36.40
CA VAL A 896 16.91 -5.04 -37.50
C VAL A 896 16.10 -4.30 -38.54
N GLU A 897 16.73 -4.18 -39.71
CA GLU A 897 16.20 -3.78 -41.00
C GLU A 897 14.70 -3.45 -41.01
N GLY A 898 14.37 -2.16 -41.02
CA GLY A 898 13.00 -1.66 -41.25
C GLY A 898 12.28 -1.04 -40.06
N LEU A 899 12.87 -0.95 -38.87
CA LEU A 899 12.33 -0.18 -37.75
C LEU A 899 13.30 0.94 -37.39
N ASP A 900 12.84 2.17 -37.65
CA ASP A 900 13.48 3.42 -37.26
C ASP A 900 13.87 3.35 -35.75
N GLY A 901 15.16 3.68 -35.46
CA GLY A 901 15.70 3.68 -34.10
C GLY A 901 15.01 4.63 -33.11
N SER A 902 13.95 5.30 -33.55
CA SER A 902 13.09 6.18 -32.75
C SER A 902 12.25 5.47 -31.67
N LEU A 903 12.18 4.12 -31.65
CA LEU A 903 11.50 3.36 -30.62
C LEU A 903 12.29 3.25 -29.29
N TRP A 904 13.55 3.66 -29.29
CA TRP A 904 14.46 3.56 -28.15
C TRP A 904 15.07 4.91 -27.72
N MET A 905 14.89 5.97 -28.49
CA MET A 905 15.41 7.29 -28.15
C MET A 905 14.28 8.21 -27.69
N PRO A 906 14.44 8.93 -26.57
CA PRO A 906 13.63 10.11 -26.35
C PRO A 906 13.91 11.09 -27.52
N ALA A 907 12.85 11.68 -28.04
CA ALA A 907 13.05 12.78 -29.01
C ALA A 907 13.99 13.79 -28.35
N SER A 908 15.15 13.99 -29.00
CA SER A 908 16.16 14.92 -28.54
C SER A 908 15.57 16.28 -28.22
N LEU A 909 15.92 16.80 -27.05
CA LEU A 909 15.85 18.17 -26.53
C LEU A 909 15.30 19.23 -27.47
#